data_4f2bb4a3638531baf4ed04f31a9edec5
#
_entry.id   4f2bb4a3638531baf4ed04f31a9edec5
#
_cell.length_a   1.000
_cell.length_b   1.000
_cell.length_c   1.000
_cell.angle_alpha   90.00
_cell.angle_beta   90.00
_cell.angle_gamma   90.00
#
_symmetry.space_group_name_H-M   'P 1'
#
loop_
_entity.id
_entity.type
_entity.pdbx_description
1 polymer ?
#
loop_
_entity_poly.entity_id
_entity_poly.type
_entity_poly.pdbx_seq_one_letter_code
_entity_poly.pdbx_strand_id
1 'polypeptide(L)'
;MSHGFLPISKEDMKEAGIEQLDFVYICGDAYVDHPSFGHAIISRILEAHGYKVGIIAQPDWKDRESINRLGEPRLGFLVSAGNMDSMVNHYSVSKKRRTTDAFTPGGVMGKRPDYATIVYCNLIRQTYKHKPIIIGGIEASLRRLSHYDYWSNKLKRSILLDSGADLISYGMGEHSIVEIADALDSGLDIKDITFIDGTVYKTRDRESIYDAIELPHFEALKADKLEYAKSFYVQYSNTDPFSGKRLFETYDEKLFVVQNPPAKPLTQSEMDSVYALPYMRDYHPSYKELGGVPAIEEVKFSLISNRGCYGGCSFCALTFHQGRIIQTRSHESILAEANKIIWDPDFKGYIHDVGGPTANFRAPACDKQMTKGACPHKQCLFPKPCQNLKVDHSDYLKLLRKLRELPNVKKVFIRSGIRFDYLIYDNDRTFLRELCEHHVSGQLKVAPEHISDAVLEKMGKPGVDVYNRFVKAYKDMNEKIGKKQYLVPYLMSSHPGSTLKEAVELAEFLRDLGYMPEQVQDFYPTPSTISTCMYYTGVDPRTMKPIYVAINPHEKAMQRALIQYRNPKNYDLVYEALVKAGRTDLIGFDKKCLIRPRQGEYKNHGERNMHYDEKKGRTDQKPAKKKTIRNVHNKKASGTNMNKSAKNRADHSNPQRPVRKKK
;
A
#
# COMPACT_ATOMS: atom_id res chain seq x y z
N MET A 1 34.89 7.15 4.16
CA MET A 1 33.44 6.79 4.29
C MET A 1 33.37 5.27 4.25
N SER A 2 32.91 4.63 5.31
CA SER A 2 32.75 3.17 5.33
C SER A 2 31.63 2.75 4.39
N HIS A 3 31.95 2.07 3.30
CA HIS A 3 30.95 1.48 2.41
C HIS A 3 30.37 0.21 3.06
N GLY A 4 29.51 0.39 4.06
CA GLY A 4 28.88 -0.68 4.82
C GLY A 4 27.48 -0.31 5.26
N PHE A 5 26.87 -1.16 6.09
CA PHE A 5 25.62 -0.83 6.77
C PHE A 5 25.85 0.34 7.76
N LEU A 6 24.81 1.15 7.98
CA LEU A 6 24.83 2.17 9.02
C LEU A 6 24.84 1.51 10.42
N PRO A 7 25.44 2.16 11.43
CA PRO A 7 25.55 1.60 12.78
C PRO A 7 24.20 1.20 13.39
N ILE A 8 24.14 0.01 13.97
CA ILE A 8 23.02 -0.47 14.78
C ILE A 8 23.40 -0.79 16.22
N SER A 9 24.71 -0.71 16.54
CA SER A 9 25.29 -0.96 17.86
C SER A 9 26.39 0.04 18.17
N LYS A 10 26.82 0.09 19.45
CA LYS A 10 27.99 0.91 19.87
C LYS A 10 29.30 0.36 19.32
N GLU A 11 29.35 -0.93 19.07
CA GLU A 11 30.48 -1.60 18.41
C GLU A 11 30.64 -1.10 16.98
N ASP A 12 29.53 -1.05 16.21
CA ASP A 12 29.55 -0.52 14.84
C ASP A 12 29.97 0.96 14.82
N MET A 13 29.48 1.76 15.79
CA MET A 13 29.89 3.17 15.92
C MET A 13 31.39 3.28 16.15
N LYS A 14 31.96 2.45 17.03
CA LYS A 14 33.40 2.43 17.33
C LYS A 14 34.22 2.04 16.11
N GLU A 15 33.80 1.01 15.37
CA GLU A 15 34.46 0.58 14.13
C GLU A 15 34.40 1.68 13.04
N ALA A 16 33.31 2.45 13.00
CA ALA A 16 33.18 3.60 12.10
C ALA A 16 33.85 4.88 12.59
N GLY A 17 34.50 4.87 13.79
CA GLY A 17 35.11 6.06 14.40
C GLY A 17 34.11 7.13 14.83
N ILE A 18 32.89 6.73 15.18
CA ILE A 18 31.79 7.63 15.57
C ILE A 18 31.64 7.60 17.10
N GLU A 19 31.93 8.72 17.74
CA GLU A 19 31.72 8.87 19.19
C GLU A 19 30.26 9.19 19.53
N GLN A 20 29.60 10.06 18.74
CA GLN A 20 28.23 10.46 18.89
C GLN A 20 27.56 10.56 17.52
N LEU A 21 26.31 10.08 17.43
CA LEU A 21 25.47 10.23 16.24
C LEU A 21 24.78 11.60 16.22
N ASP A 22 24.57 12.15 15.03
CA ASP A 22 23.72 13.33 14.85
C ASP A 22 22.24 12.95 14.94
N PHE A 23 21.87 11.87 14.30
CA PHE A 23 20.51 11.33 14.35
C PHE A 23 20.48 9.84 14.68
N VAL A 24 19.46 9.44 15.44
CA VAL A 24 19.10 8.03 15.62
C VAL A 24 17.74 7.80 14.97
N TYR A 25 17.69 6.90 13.97
CA TYR A 25 16.46 6.54 13.30
C TYR A 25 15.80 5.34 13.96
N ILE A 26 14.59 5.51 14.49
CA ILE A 26 13.76 4.44 15.06
C ILE A 26 12.78 3.97 14.01
N CYS A 27 12.84 2.70 13.63
CA CYS A 27 12.03 2.12 12.57
C CYS A 27 11.19 0.93 13.05
N GLY A 28 9.94 0.85 12.62
CA GLY A 28 9.06 -0.31 12.86
C GLY A 28 9.38 -1.53 11.99
N ASP A 29 10.12 -1.36 10.89
CA ASP A 29 10.64 -2.45 10.08
C ASP A 29 12.03 -2.89 10.57
N ALA A 30 12.43 -4.13 10.29
CA ALA A 30 13.82 -4.55 10.35
C ALA A 30 14.70 -3.68 9.43
N TYR A 31 15.98 -3.54 9.75
CA TYR A 31 16.89 -2.74 8.91
C TYR A 31 17.20 -3.45 7.61
N VAL A 32 16.64 -2.92 6.54
CA VAL A 32 16.94 -3.28 5.15
C VAL A 32 17.49 -2.03 4.46
N ASP A 33 18.76 -2.08 4.06
CA ASP A 33 19.42 -0.96 3.40
C ASP A 33 19.20 -1.01 1.88
N HIS A 34 18.00 -0.63 1.47
CA HIS A 34 17.58 -0.71 0.08
C HIS A 34 16.74 0.52 -0.30
N PRO A 35 16.84 1.08 -1.52
CA PRO A 35 16.11 2.28 -1.94
C PRO A 35 14.58 2.11 -2.09
N SER A 36 14.05 0.95 -1.73
CA SER A 36 12.60 0.72 -1.54
C SER A 36 12.13 0.92 -0.10
N PHE A 37 13.04 1.27 0.82
CA PHE A 37 12.73 1.45 2.25
C PHE A 37 12.99 2.89 2.66
N GLY A 38 11.96 3.54 3.23
CA GLY A 38 12.03 4.95 3.60
C GLY A 38 13.13 5.26 4.61
N HIS A 39 13.34 4.39 5.61
CA HIS A 39 14.41 4.58 6.59
C HIS A 39 15.82 4.53 5.95
N ALA A 40 16.04 3.68 4.96
CA ALA A 40 17.31 3.62 4.24
C ALA A 40 17.52 4.89 3.41
N ILE A 41 16.49 5.34 2.67
CA ILE A 41 16.59 6.57 1.85
C ILE A 41 16.96 7.77 2.72
N ILE A 42 16.18 8.03 3.76
CA ILE A 42 16.37 9.20 4.64
C ILE A 42 17.74 9.15 5.33
N SER A 43 18.12 8.00 5.85
CA SER A 43 19.41 7.86 6.56
C SER A 43 20.60 8.01 5.60
N ARG A 44 20.54 7.45 4.40
CA ARG A 44 21.61 7.60 3.39
C ARG A 44 21.69 9.01 2.83
N ILE A 45 20.58 9.73 2.70
CA ILE A 45 20.59 11.14 2.32
C ILE A 45 21.31 11.98 3.38
N LEU A 46 20.98 11.79 4.66
CA LEU A 46 21.63 12.50 5.75
C LEU A 46 23.14 12.16 5.82
N GLU A 47 23.51 10.89 5.66
CA GLU A 47 24.92 10.47 5.58
C GLU A 47 25.65 11.17 4.43
N ALA A 48 25.02 11.27 3.25
CA ALA A 48 25.60 11.95 2.09
C ALA A 48 25.79 13.47 2.31
N HIS A 49 25.00 14.07 3.23
CA HIS A 49 25.15 15.47 3.66
C HIS A 49 26.10 15.63 4.87
N GLY A 50 26.79 14.56 5.26
CA GLY A 50 27.82 14.61 6.31
C GLY A 50 27.31 14.34 7.73
N TYR A 51 26.01 14.06 7.91
CA TYR A 51 25.45 13.70 9.21
C TYR A 51 25.71 12.24 9.57
N LYS A 52 26.02 11.99 10.84
CA LYS A 52 26.22 10.64 11.39
C LYS A 52 24.87 10.07 11.83
N VAL A 53 24.44 8.99 11.19
CA VAL A 53 23.13 8.38 11.42
C VAL A 53 23.30 6.93 11.89
N GLY A 54 22.57 6.55 12.94
CA GLY A 54 22.46 5.17 13.38
C GLY A 54 20.99 4.70 13.36
N ILE A 55 20.77 3.40 13.27
CA ILE A 55 19.45 2.81 13.14
C ILE A 55 19.14 1.89 14.31
N ILE A 56 18.02 2.13 14.99
CA ILE A 56 17.40 1.21 15.93
C ILE A 56 16.13 0.66 15.29
N ALA A 57 16.25 -0.50 14.64
CA ALA A 57 15.15 -1.19 14.01
C ALA A 57 14.42 -2.06 15.02
N GLN A 58 13.09 -1.95 15.04
CA GLN A 58 12.19 -2.74 15.89
C GLN A 58 12.63 -2.82 17.35
N PRO A 59 12.85 -1.66 18.04
CA PRO A 59 13.18 -1.69 19.47
C PRO A 59 12.12 -2.48 20.25
N ASP A 60 12.53 -3.14 21.31
CA ASP A 60 11.56 -3.79 22.20
C ASP A 60 10.71 -2.72 22.88
N TRP A 61 9.49 -2.57 22.39
CA TRP A 61 8.57 -1.54 22.86
C TRP A 61 8.07 -1.77 24.30
N LYS A 62 8.43 -2.89 24.93
CA LYS A 62 8.18 -3.19 26.34
C LYS A 62 9.36 -2.84 27.23
N ASP A 63 10.52 -2.60 26.62
CA ASP A 63 11.74 -2.23 27.33
C ASP A 63 12.21 -0.84 26.90
N ARG A 64 12.15 0.10 27.84
CA ARG A 64 12.59 1.49 27.63
C ARG A 64 14.06 1.59 27.26
N GLU A 65 14.92 0.72 27.77
CA GLU A 65 16.35 0.75 27.52
C GLU A 65 16.68 0.37 26.05
N SER A 66 15.78 -0.27 25.35
CA SER A 66 15.95 -0.58 23.93
C SER A 66 16.19 0.64 23.04
N ILE A 67 15.69 1.82 23.45
CA ILE A 67 15.88 3.11 22.76
C ILE A 67 17.27 3.71 23.03
N ASN A 68 17.93 3.32 24.13
CA ASN A 68 19.22 3.88 24.55
C ASN A 68 20.42 3.15 23.94
N ARG A 69 20.19 2.15 23.11
CA ARG A 69 21.24 1.26 22.56
C ARG A 69 22.38 2.01 21.83
N LEU A 70 22.08 3.09 21.12
CA LEU A 70 23.06 3.93 20.42
C LEU A 70 23.46 5.20 21.17
N GLY A 71 22.87 5.44 22.36
CA GLY A 71 23.07 6.66 23.14
C GLY A 71 22.24 7.84 22.64
N GLU A 72 22.47 9.00 23.23
CA GLU A 72 21.77 10.24 22.91
C GLU A 72 22.31 10.86 21.61
N PRO A 73 21.47 11.10 20.59
CA PRO A 73 21.90 11.79 19.38
C PRO A 73 22.14 13.28 19.64
N ARG A 74 23.03 13.90 18.86
CA ARG A 74 23.32 15.33 18.96
C ARG A 74 22.13 16.19 18.58
N LEU A 75 21.49 15.91 17.42
CA LEU A 75 20.40 16.72 16.84
C LEU A 75 19.00 16.18 17.16
N GLY A 76 18.78 14.88 17.06
CA GLY A 76 17.45 14.36 17.34
C GLY A 76 17.17 12.92 16.92
N PHE A 77 15.94 12.51 17.16
CA PHE A 77 15.41 11.21 16.75
C PHE A 77 14.53 11.34 15.52
N LEU A 78 14.68 10.43 14.57
CA LEU A 78 13.79 10.24 13.44
C LEU A 78 12.94 8.99 13.70
N VAL A 79 11.64 9.06 13.50
CA VAL A 79 10.74 7.95 13.85
C VAL A 79 9.76 7.64 12.72
N SER A 80 9.67 6.37 12.33
CA SER A 80 8.63 5.89 11.43
C SER A 80 8.09 4.52 11.82
N ALA A 81 6.88 4.22 11.41
CA ALA A 81 6.28 2.88 11.56
C ALA A 81 6.88 1.83 10.60
N GLY A 82 7.68 2.26 9.63
CA GLY A 82 8.21 1.44 8.54
C GLY A 82 7.53 1.74 7.19
N ASN A 83 7.68 0.84 6.24
CA ASN A 83 7.14 0.97 4.88
C ASN A 83 5.61 0.90 4.82
N MET A 84 5.00 0.32 5.82
CA MET A 84 3.54 0.26 5.96
C MET A 84 3.08 0.92 7.25
N ASP A 85 1.85 1.42 7.22
CA ASP A 85 1.12 1.77 8.43
C ASP A 85 1.02 0.55 9.35
N SER A 86 1.34 0.72 10.64
CA SER A 86 1.41 -0.38 11.59
C SER A 86 0.10 -1.13 11.74
N MET A 87 -1.02 -0.40 11.74
CA MET A 87 -2.34 -1.00 11.88
C MET A 87 -2.77 -1.75 10.62
N VAL A 88 -2.46 -1.20 9.43
CA VAL A 88 -2.69 -1.88 8.13
C VAL A 88 -1.83 -3.14 8.01
N ASN A 89 -0.60 -3.10 8.50
CA ASN A 89 0.29 -4.26 8.50
C ASN A 89 -0.19 -5.37 9.45
N HIS A 90 -0.70 -5.00 10.62
CA HIS A 90 -1.07 -5.97 11.66
C HIS A 90 -2.44 -6.60 11.48
N TYR A 91 -3.40 -5.88 10.90
CA TYR A 91 -4.79 -6.31 10.87
C TYR A 91 -5.36 -6.40 9.47
N SER A 92 -6.26 -7.37 9.28
CA SER A 92 -7.14 -7.40 8.12
C SER A 92 -8.28 -6.38 8.26
N VAL A 93 -9.05 -6.16 7.20
CA VAL A 93 -10.27 -5.32 7.25
C VAL A 93 -11.29 -5.81 8.28
N SER A 94 -11.36 -7.11 8.51
CA SER A 94 -12.21 -7.69 9.56
C SER A 94 -11.62 -7.58 10.99
N LYS A 95 -10.59 -6.73 11.16
CA LYS A 95 -9.86 -6.50 12.43
C LYS A 95 -9.24 -7.77 13.03
N LYS A 96 -9.02 -8.80 12.22
CA LYS A 96 -8.29 -10.01 12.64
C LYS A 96 -6.79 -9.75 12.50
N ARG A 97 -6.04 -10.06 13.56
CA ARG A 97 -4.58 -9.95 13.55
C ARG A 97 -3.98 -10.91 12.52
N ARG A 98 -3.02 -10.44 11.75
CA ARG A 98 -2.25 -11.28 10.81
C ARG A 98 -1.28 -12.16 11.59
N THR A 99 -0.89 -13.26 10.99
CA THR A 99 0.03 -14.24 11.59
C THR A 99 1.49 -14.02 11.21
N THR A 100 1.74 -13.22 10.17
CA THR A 100 3.08 -12.94 9.64
C THR A 100 3.26 -11.46 9.36
N ASP A 101 4.50 -10.99 9.53
CA ASP A 101 4.96 -9.64 9.15
C ASP A 101 6.20 -9.77 8.27
N ALA A 102 6.05 -9.51 6.97
CA ALA A 102 7.15 -9.65 6.00
C ALA A 102 8.32 -8.70 6.27
N PHE A 103 8.11 -7.63 7.02
CA PHE A 103 9.12 -6.63 7.38
C PHE A 103 9.87 -6.93 8.67
N THR A 104 9.68 -8.11 9.23
CA THR A 104 10.30 -8.57 10.48
C THR A 104 11.21 -9.78 10.21
N PRO A 105 12.32 -9.96 10.92
CA PRO A 105 13.18 -11.11 10.77
C PRO A 105 12.40 -12.43 10.92
N GLY A 106 12.59 -13.35 9.98
CA GLY A 106 11.84 -14.61 9.90
C GLY A 106 10.35 -14.49 9.66
N GLY A 107 9.84 -13.29 9.35
CA GLY A 107 8.40 -13.04 9.15
C GLY A 107 7.58 -13.08 10.45
N VAL A 108 8.20 -12.94 11.61
CA VAL A 108 7.57 -13.11 12.94
C VAL A 108 6.69 -11.91 13.28
N MET A 109 5.38 -12.15 13.50
CA MET A 109 4.45 -11.11 13.91
C MET A 109 4.65 -10.70 15.37
N GLY A 110 4.51 -9.38 15.65
CA GLY A 110 4.45 -8.82 17.01
C GLY A 110 5.72 -8.15 17.50
N LYS A 111 6.75 -8.03 16.67
CA LYS A 111 7.93 -7.21 16.96
C LYS A 111 7.62 -5.71 16.92
N ARG A 112 6.82 -5.28 15.96
CA ARG A 112 6.30 -3.93 15.86
C ARG A 112 5.07 -3.76 16.77
N PRO A 113 4.92 -2.65 17.52
CA PRO A 113 3.69 -2.35 18.26
C PRO A 113 2.57 -1.86 17.35
N ASP A 114 1.34 -1.91 17.83
CA ASP A 114 0.23 -1.18 17.24
C ASP A 114 0.46 0.33 17.42
N TYR A 115 0.08 1.16 16.43
CA TYR A 115 0.37 2.60 16.42
C TYR A 115 1.86 2.90 16.68
N ALA A 116 2.72 2.22 15.95
CA ALA A 116 4.16 2.14 16.20
C ALA A 116 4.82 3.52 16.37
N THR A 117 4.48 4.49 15.53
CA THR A 117 5.03 5.86 15.63
C THR A 117 4.74 6.48 17.01
N ILE A 118 3.52 6.35 17.51
CA ILE A 118 3.12 6.89 18.82
C ILE A 118 3.88 6.18 19.96
N VAL A 119 3.94 4.85 19.90
CA VAL A 119 4.61 4.05 20.95
C VAL A 119 6.09 4.36 21.02
N TYR A 120 6.78 4.43 19.89
CA TYR A 120 8.21 4.74 19.84
C TYR A 120 8.52 6.16 20.32
N CYS A 121 7.72 7.16 19.93
CA CYS A 121 7.88 8.52 20.45
C CYS A 121 7.72 8.58 21.97
N ASN A 122 6.73 7.86 22.53
CA ASN A 122 6.53 7.79 23.97
C ASN A 122 7.72 7.15 24.70
N LEU A 123 8.33 6.10 24.14
CA LEU A 123 9.55 5.51 24.68
C LEU A 123 10.71 6.51 24.68
N ILE A 124 10.90 7.24 23.57
CA ILE A 124 11.93 8.27 23.48
C ILE A 124 11.70 9.35 24.54
N ARG A 125 10.49 9.87 24.68
CA ARG A 125 10.16 10.91 25.68
C ARG A 125 10.39 10.46 27.13
N GLN A 126 10.20 9.20 27.43
CA GLN A 126 10.48 8.63 28.77
C GLN A 126 11.98 8.61 29.09
N THR A 127 12.84 8.49 28.07
CA THR A 127 14.30 8.44 28.20
C THR A 127 14.93 9.81 27.98
N TYR A 128 14.52 10.51 26.92
CA TYR A 128 15.09 11.78 26.45
C TYR A 128 13.99 12.86 26.38
N LYS A 129 13.72 13.54 27.49
CA LYS A 129 12.58 14.46 27.65
C LYS A 129 12.57 15.63 26.65
N HIS A 130 13.74 16.17 26.31
CA HIS A 130 13.86 17.44 25.57
C HIS A 130 14.52 17.28 24.19
N LYS A 131 14.94 16.07 23.82
CA LYS A 131 15.57 15.84 22.53
C LYS A 131 14.54 15.95 21.40
N PRO A 132 14.84 16.64 20.28
CA PRO A 132 13.94 16.71 19.14
C PRO A 132 13.48 15.34 18.62
N ILE A 133 12.19 15.19 18.33
CA ILE A 133 11.60 14.01 17.69
C ILE A 133 10.89 14.46 16.41
N ILE A 134 11.41 14.01 15.28
CA ILE A 134 10.83 14.22 13.96
C ILE A 134 10.20 12.89 13.51
N ILE A 135 8.91 12.90 13.23
CA ILE A 135 8.19 11.72 12.74
C ILE A 135 7.94 11.82 11.23
N GLY A 136 7.96 10.68 10.54
CA GLY A 136 7.75 10.64 9.10
C GLY A 136 7.19 9.30 8.61
N GLY A 137 7.27 9.07 7.32
CA GLY A 137 6.74 7.88 6.67
C GLY A 137 5.22 7.91 6.50
N ILE A 138 4.66 6.80 5.99
CA ILE A 138 3.25 6.75 5.58
C ILE A 138 2.29 6.92 6.77
N GLU A 139 2.59 6.33 7.93
CA GLU A 139 1.73 6.40 9.12
C GLU A 139 1.57 7.85 9.60
N ALA A 140 2.67 8.60 9.70
CA ALA A 140 2.65 10.01 10.08
C ALA A 140 2.00 10.87 9.01
N SER A 141 2.33 10.66 7.73
CA SER A 141 1.77 11.40 6.60
C SER A 141 0.25 11.32 6.53
N LEU A 142 -0.33 10.15 6.77
CA LEU A 142 -1.78 9.93 6.69
C LEU A 142 -2.54 10.37 7.94
N ARG A 143 -1.83 10.68 9.05
CA ARG A 143 -2.42 11.10 10.32
C ARG A 143 -1.98 12.49 10.77
N ARG A 144 -1.44 13.29 9.84
CA ARG A 144 -0.85 14.60 10.13
C ARG A 144 -1.84 15.67 10.61
N LEU A 145 -3.11 15.54 10.22
CA LEU A 145 -4.24 16.35 10.70
C LEU A 145 -5.32 15.45 11.29
N SER A 146 -6.47 16.01 11.65
CA SER A 146 -7.63 15.23 12.11
C SER A 146 -8.01 14.16 11.11
N HIS A 147 -8.14 12.92 11.57
CA HIS A 147 -8.40 11.77 10.70
C HIS A 147 -9.32 10.75 11.36
N TYR A 148 -10.09 10.02 10.54
CA TYR A 148 -10.85 8.89 11.02
C TYR A 148 -9.95 7.68 11.18
N ASP A 149 -9.95 7.10 12.37
CA ASP A 149 -9.27 5.85 12.69
C ASP A 149 -10.24 4.67 12.67
N TYR A 150 -10.05 3.77 11.71
CA TYR A 150 -10.93 2.63 11.47
C TYR A 150 -10.96 1.64 12.64
N TRP A 151 -9.83 1.42 13.31
CA TRP A 151 -9.73 0.40 14.38
C TRP A 151 -10.44 0.83 15.66
N SER A 152 -10.29 2.06 16.06
CA SER A 152 -11.02 2.63 17.19
C SER A 152 -12.43 3.14 16.84
N ASN A 153 -12.76 3.24 15.54
CA ASN A 153 -13.98 3.82 15.01
C ASN A 153 -14.25 5.24 15.52
N LYS A 154 -13.21 6.06 15.60
CA LYS A 154 -13.26 7.43 16.13
C LYS A 154 -12.50 8.40 15.24
N LEU A 155 -12.91 9.66 15.29
CA LEU A 155 -12.08 10.75 14.81
C LEU A 155 -10.94 10.98 15.82
N LYS A 156 -9.70 11.01 15.33
CA LYS A 156 -8.47 11.21 16.10
C LYS A 156 -7.88 12.58 15.78
N ARG A 157 -7.14 13.13 16.74
CA ARG A 157 -6.32 14.34 16.56
C ARG A 157 -5.15 14.06 15.63
N SER A 158 -4.43 15.12 15.27
CA SER A 158 -3.12 14.96 14.61
C SER A 158 -2.21 14.02 15.40
N ILE A 159 -1.52 13.12 14.68
CA ILE A 159 -0.51 12.24 15.28
C ILE A 159 0.64 13.02 15.95
N LEU A 160 0.90 14.26 15.51
CA LEU A 160 1.88 15.14 16.14
C LEU A 160 1.57 15.38 17.62
N LEU A 161 0.28 15.51 17.96
CA LEU A 161 -0.17 15.68 19.34
C LEU A 161 -0.22 14.36 20.11
N ASP A 162 -0.74 13.31 19.45
CA ASP A 162 -0.91 12.00 20.10
C ASP A 162 0.42 11.29 20.36
N SER A 163 1.46 11.53 19.54
CA SER A 163 2.80 10.96 19.74
C SER A 163 3.70 11.78 20.68
N GLY A 164 3.36 13.05 20.90
CA GLY A 164 4.27 13.97 21.61
C GLY A 164 5.54 14.33 20.83
N ALA A 165 5.59 14.07 19.51
CA ALA A 165 6.66 14.51 18.64
C ALA A 165 6.68 16.04 18.47
N ASP A 166 7.75 16.58 17.93
CA ASP A 166 7.92 18.02 17.74
C ASP A 166 7.57 18.47 16.33
N LEU A 167 7.90 17.64 15.32
CA LEU A 167 7.72 17.95 13.91
C LEU A 167 7.32 16.70 13.13
N ILE A 168 6.49 16.87 12.09
CA ILE A 168 6.27 15.84 11.08
C ILE A 168 6.97 16.27 9.79
N SER A 169 7.74 15.37 9.18
CA SER A 169 8.13 15.42 7.77
C SER A 169 7.20 14.49 6.99
N TYR A 170 6.26 15.04 6.23
CA TYR A 170 5.24 14.25 5.52
C TYR A 170 5.53 14.16 4.01
N GLY A 171 4.98 13.13 3.39
CA GLY A 171 5.18 12.88 1.97
C GLY A 171 6.53 12.26 1.67
N MET A 172 7.16 12.70 0.59
CA MET A 172 8.53 12.33 0.22
C MET A 172 9.49 13.33 0.90
N GLY A 173 10.21 12.86 1.91
CA GLY A 173 10.91 13.69 2.87
C GLY A 173 12.36 14.05 2.50
N GLU A 174 12.81 13.79 1.28
CA GLU A 174 14.22 13.94 0.90
C GLU A 174 14.73 15.38 1.05
N HIS A 175 13.96 16.38 0.61
CA HIS A 175 14.31 17.79 0.78
C HIS A 175 14.14 18.23 2.22
N SER A 176 12.93 18.00 2.79
CA SER A 176 12.60 18.50 4.12
C SER A 176 13.52 17.97 5.23
N ILE A 177 14.01 16.74 5.10
CA ILE A 177 14.88 16.18 6.16
C ILE A 177 16.26 16.82 6.17
N VAL A 178 16.80 17.21 5.02
CA VAL A 178 18.07 17.93 4.93
C VAL A 178 17.92 19.34 5.49
N GLU A 179 16.87 20.07 5.08
CA GLU A 179 16.58 21.41 5.59
C GLU A 179 16.35 21.42 7.12
N ILE A 180 15.67 20.39 7.66
CA ILE A 180 15.50 20.23 9.11
C ILE A 180 16.86 19.97 9.80
N ALA A 181 17.68 19.10 9.22
CA ALA A 181 18.98 18.79 9.77
C ALA A 181 19.90 20.00 9.79
N ASP A 182 19.97 20.76 8.70
CA ASP A 182 20.76 21.99 8.59
C ASP A 182 20.28 23.07 9.56
N ALA A 183 18.95 23.21 9.73
CA ALA A 183 18.38 24.14 10.70
C ALA A 183 18.75 23.78 12.14
N LEU A 184 18.65 22.52 12.53
CA LEU A 184 19.04 22.03 13.86
C LEU A 184 20.57 22.15 14.09
N ASP A 185 21.36 21.85 13.06
CA ASP A 185 22.83 21.94 13.14
C ASP A 185 23.32 23.39 13.27
N SER A 186 22.59 24.33 12.67
CA SER A 186 22.84 25.76 12.85
C SER A 186 22.44 26.30 14.24
N GLY A 187 21.87 25.45 15.10
CA GLY A 187 21.45 25.79 16.46
C GLY A 187 20.03 26.32 16.59
N LEU A 188 19.18 26.18 15.56
CA LEU A 188 17.79 26.57 15.65
C LEU A 188 17.01 25.56 16.52
N ASP A 189 16.15 26.07 17.41
CA ASP A 189 15.28 25.19 18.20
C ASP A 189 14.23 24.55 17.29
N ILE A 190 13.94 23.27 17.51
CA ILE A 190 12.95 22.52 16.70
C ILE A 190 11.58 23.20 16.63
N LYS A 191 11.16 23.91 17.70
CA LYS A 191 9.88 24.65 17.73
C LYS A 191 9.85 25.85 16.78
N ASP A 192 11.03 26.38 16.41
CA ASP A 192 11.17 27.54 15.54
C ASP A 192 11.30 27.14 14.05
N ILE A 193 11.41 25.83 13.76
CA ILE A 193 11.39 25.27 12.40
C ILE A 193 9.94 25.21 11.89
N THR A 194 9.42 26.35 11.45
CA THR A 194 8.00 26.52 11.03
C THR A 194 7.84 26.78 9.53
N PHE A 195 8.94 26.91 8.79
CA PHE A 195 8.99 27.45 7.43
C PHE A 195 9.27 26.42 6.34
N ILE A 196 9.60 25.17 6.69
CA ILE A 196 10.01 24.13 5.73
C ILE A 196 8.77 23.51 5.08
N ASP A 197 8.74 23.47 3.75
CA ASP A 197 7.70 22.75 3.00
C ASP A 197 7.72 21.25 3.28
N GLY A 198 6.56 20.60 3.26
CA GLY A 198 6.44 19.17 3.58
C GLY A 198 6.50 18.87 5.09
N THR A 199 6.31 19.88 5.95
CA THR A 199 6.32 19.70 7.41
C THR A 199 4.98 20.05 8.05
N VAL A 200 4.78 19.51 9.27
CA VAL A 200 3.68 19.91 10.16
C VAL A 200 4.26 20.18 11.54
N TYR A 201 3.98 21.36 12.06
CA TYR A 201 4.42 21.81 13.38
C TYR A 201 3.24 22.18 14.28
N LYS A 202 3.51 22.39 15.56
CA LYS A 202 2.52 22.84 16.55
C LYS A 202 2.97 24.15 17.17
N THR A 203 2.02 25.07 17.41
CA THR A 203 2.28 26.35 18.07
C THR A 203 1.12 26.75 18.97
N ARG A 204 1.41 27.62 19.94
CA ARG A 204 0.40 28.31 20.76
C ARG A 204 0.21 29.78 20.37
N ASP A 205 1.05 30.24 19.48
CA ASP A 205 1.02 31.58 18.95
C ASP A 205 0.22 31.63 17.65
N ARG A 206 -1.00 32.20 17.71
CA ARG A 206 -1.88 32.38 16.55
C ARG A 206 -1.33 33.41 15.57
N GLU A 207 -0.60 34.40 16.03
CA GLU A 207 -0.10 35.51 15.20
C GLU A 207 1.07 35.01 14.30
N SER A 208 1.77 33.99 14.72
CA SER A 208 2.81 33.33 13.91
C SER A 208 2.27 32.58 12.69
N ILE A 209 0.95 32.32 12.62
CA ILE A 209 0.29 31.59 11.51
C ILE A 209 -0.24 32.61 10.51
N TYR A 210 0.44 32.73 9.38
CA TYR A 210 0.08 33.65 8.29
C TYR A 210 -0.12 32.90 6.97
N ASP A 211 -0.87 33.50 6.05
CA ASP A 211 -1.22 32.95 4.72
C ASP A 211 -1.67 31.45 4.77
N ALA A 212 -2.57 31.17 5.70
CA ALA A 212 -3.05 29.82 5.98
C ALA A 212 -4.58 29.74 5.90
N ILE A 213 -5.08 28.60 5.45
CA ILE A 213 -6.50 28.26 5.50
C ILE A 213 -6.79 27.67 6.88
N GLU A 214 -7.72 28.28 7.60
CA GLU A 214 -8.22 27.75 8.86
C GLU A 214 -9.22 26.61 8.60
N LEU A 215 -8.95 25.47 9.21
CA LEU A 215 -9.88 24.33 9.24
C LEU A 215 -10.77 24.44 10.49
N PRO A 216 -11.96 23.85 10.50
CA PRO A 216 -12.82 23.87 11.67
C PRO A 216 -12.11 23.28 12.89
N HIS A 217 -12.46 23.79 14.08
CA HIS A 217 -11.95 23.32 15.37
C HIS A 217 -12.23 21.81 15.55
N PHE A 218 -11.28 21.06 16.12
CA PHE A 218 -11.35 19.62 16.27
C PHE A 218 -12.65 19.12 16.95
N GLU A 219 -13.15 19.82 17.96
CA GLU A 219 -14.41 19.43 18.63
C GLU A 219 -15.63 19.61 17.69
N ALA A 220 -15.63 20.60 16.80
CA ALA A 220 -16.67 20.76 15.79
C ALA A 220 -16.63 19.60 14.78
N LEU A 221 -15.42 19.17 14.37
CA LEU A 221 -15.24 18.01 13.48
C LEU A 221 -15.72 16.71 14.12
N LYS A 222 -15.60 16.56 15.43
CA LYS A 222 -16.13 15.40 16.18
C LYS A 222 -17.65 15.42 16.29
N ALA A 223 -18.22 16.59 16.46
CA ALA A 223 -19.65 16.79 16.65
C ALA A 223 -20.44 16.61 15.34
N ASP A 224 -19.87 17.06 14.21
CA ASP A 224 -20.55 17.03 12.90
C ASP A 224 -19.69 16.36 11.82
N LYS A 225 -20.19 15.22 11.33
CA LYS A 225 -19.59 14.49 10.23
C LYS A 225 -19.56 15.25 8.89
N LEU A 226 -20.51 16.15 8.67
CA LEU A 226 -20.54 16.98 7.48
C LEU A 226 -19.42 18.04 7.51
N GLU A 227 -19.18 18.66 8.68
CA GLU A 227 -18.04 19.55 8.88
C GLU A 227 -16.71 18.81 8.66
N TYR A 228 -16.59 17.57 9.14
CA TYR A 228 -15.42 16.75 8.84
C TYR A 228 -15.27 16.49 7.33
N ALA A 229 -16.35 16.21 6.61
CA ALA A 229 -16.29 15.98 5.15
C ALA A 229 -15.81 17.23 4.40
N LYS A 230 -16.28 18.42 4.80
CA LYS A 230 -15.85 19.72 4.24
C LYS A 230 -14.37 19.97 4.53
N SER A 231 -13.95 19.83 5.79
CA SER A 231 -12.56 19.98 6.21
C SER A 231 -11.64 19.03 5.43
N PHE A 232 -12.02 17.76 5.33
CA PHE A 232 -11.27 16.78 4.57
C PHE A 232 -11.11 17.17 3.09
N TYR A 233 -12.16 17.71 2.46
CA TYR A 233 -12.07 18.16 1.07
C TYR A 233 -11.12 19.35 0.88
N VAL A 234 -11.05 20.26 1.86
CA VAL A 234 -10.04 21.33 1.87
C VAL A 234 -8.63 20.72 1.95
N GLN A 235 -8.41 19.76 2.85
CA GLN A 235 -7.12 19.06 2.96
C GLN A 235 -6.75 18.36 1.62
N TYR A 236 -7.69 17.64 1.02
CA TYR A 236 -7.48 16.96 -0.27
C TYR A 236 -7.13 17.94 -1.40
N SER A 237 -7.80 19.07 -1.45
CA SER A 237 -7.58 20.10 -2.49
C SER A 237 -6.24 20.82 -2.36
N ASN A 238 -5.57 20.71 -1.20
CA ASN A 238 -4.28 21.33 -0.91
C ASN A 238 -3.12 20.30 -0.84
N THR A 239 -3.22 19.18 -1.56
CA THR A 239 -2.16 18.16 -1.63
C THR A 239 -1.15 18.36 -2.75
N ASP A 240 -1.30 19.42 -3.54
CA ASP A 240 -0.41 19.72 -4.67
C ASP A 240 0.73 20.64 -4.24
N PRO A 241 2.00 20.36 -4.61
CA PRO A 241 3.16 21.13 -4.16
C PRO A 241 3.32 22.51 -4.84
N PHE A 242 2.57 22.80 -5.91
CA PHE A 242 2.64 24.09 -6.62
C PHE A 242 1.48 25.02 -6.25
N SER A 243 0.34 24.48 -5.88
CA SER A 243 -0.88 25.25 -5.63
C SER A 243 -1.46 25.04 -4.22
N GLY A 244 -0.94 24.09 -3.46
CA GLY A 244 -1.36 23.82 -2.08
C GLY A 244 -0.99 25.00 -1.15
N LYS A 245 -1.88 25.29 -0.22
CA LYS A 245 -1.69 26.33 0.80
C LYS A 245 -1.36 25.71 2.15
N ARG A 246 -0.83 26.53 3.03
CA ARG A 246 -0.72 26.22 4.46
C ARG A 246 -2.11 26.01 5.04
N LEU A 247 -2.26 24.99 5.89
CA LEU A 247 -3.51 24.67 6.58
C LEU A 247 -3.26 24.66 8.08
N PHE A 248 -4.24 25.01 8.90
CA PHE A 248 -4.13 24.78 10.32
C PHE A 248 -5.44 24.35 10.95
N GLU A 249 -5.34 23.51 11.98
CA GLU A 249 -6.43 23.06 12.84
C GLU A 249 -6.22 23.55 14.25
N THR A 250 -7.30 23.95 14.91
CA THR A 250 -7.30 24.39 16.31
C THR A 250 -7.69 23.21 17.21
N TYR A 251 -6.87 23.01 18.24
CA TYR A 251 -7.10 22.07 19.33
C TYR A 251 -7.05 22.81 20.65
N ASP A 252 -7.96 22.53 21.55
CA ASP A 252 -8.12 23.31 22.77
C ASP A 252 -8.23 24.83 22.47
N GLU A 253 -8.11 25.71 23.45
CA GLU A 253 -8.29 27.16 23.22
C GLU A 253 -7.10 27.82 22.50
N LYS A 254 -5.88 27.29 22.65
CA LYS A 254 -4.64 27.92 22.18
C LYS A 254 -3.59 26.95 21.66
N LEU A 255 -4.01 25.84 21.09
CA LEU A 255 -3.09 24.87 20.50
C LEU A 255 -3.43 24.68 19.02
N PHE A 256 -2.51 25.03 18.15
CA PHE A 256 -2.65 24.95 16.71
C PHE A 256 -1.70 23.91 16.15
N VAL A 257 -2.17 23.10 15.21
CA VAL A 257 -1.36 22.24 14.35
C VAL A 257 -1.39 22.83 12.95
N VAL A 258 -0.23 23.17 12.44
CA VAL A 258 -0.05 23.88 11.17
C VAL A 258 0.65 22.96 10.18
N GLN A 259 0.03 22.70 9.05
CA GLN A 259 0.60 21.99 7.92
C GLN A 259 1.12 23.00 6.89
N ASN A 260 2.42 22.97 6.63
CA ASN A 260 3.02 23.70 5.52
C ASN A 260 2.61 23.08 4.17
N PRO A 261 2.75 23.79 3.04
CA PRO A 261 2.54 23.21 1.71
C PRO A 261 3.37 21.92 1.51
N PRO A 262 2.96 21.01 0.64
CA PRO A 262 3.79 19.85 0.31
C PRO A 262 5.14 20.26 -0.28
N ALA A 263 6.20 19.52 0.06
CA ALA A 263 7.52 19.71 -0.53
C ALA A 263 7.46 19.53 -2.06
N LYS A 264 8.30 20.28 -2.78
CA LYS A 264 8.41 20.16 -4.24
C LYS A 264 8.85 18.75 -4.63
N PRO A 265 8.34 18.22 -5.77
CA PRO A 265 8.81 16.93 -6.25
C PRO A 265 10.27 17.02 -6.64
N LEU A 266 11.01 15.92 -6.43
CA LEU A 266 12.39 15.82 -6.88
C LEU A 266 12.47 15.96 -8.41
N THR A 267 13.46 16.69 -8.88
CA THR A 267 13.86 16.68 -10.29
C THR A 267 14.42 15.31 -10.67
N GLN A 268 14.58 15.04 -11.96
CA GLN A 268 15.19 13.78 -12.42
C GLN A 268 16.61 13.61 -11.88
N SER A 269 17.41 14.67 -11.87
CA SER A 269 18.78 14.63 -11.34
C SER A 269 18.82 14.33 -9.85
N GLU A 270 17.94 14.92 -9.07
CA GLU A 270 17.83 14.62 -7.63
C GLU A 270 17.36 13.19 -7.38
N MET A 271 16.37 12.71 -8.15
CA MET A 271 15.96 11.30 -8.12
C MET A 271 17.13 10.38 -8.41
N ASP A 272 17.91 10.66 -9.46
CA ASP A 272 19.06 9.86 -9.83
C ASP A 272 20.13 9.86 -8.72
N SER A 273 20.38 11.01 -8.08
CA SER A 273 21.31 11.14 -6.95
C SER A 273 20.86 10.30 -5.75
N VAL A 274 19.58 10.32 -5.40
CA VAL A 274 19.02 9.49 -4.31
C VAL A 274 19.23 8.00 -4.57
N TYR A 275 19.01 7.54 -5.79
CA TYR A 275 19.17 6.12 -6.13
C TYR A 275 20.62 5.70 -6.38
N ALA A 276 21.53 6.66 -6.55
CA ALA A 276 22.97 6.41 -6.67
C ALA A 276 23.68 6.19 -5.32
N LEU A 277 23.04 6.54 -4.20
CA LEU A 277 23.59 6.40 -2.84
C LEU A 277 24.05 4.95 -2.56
N PRO A 278 25.01 4.76 -1.65
CA PRO A 278 25.69 3.48 -1.46
C PRO A 278 24.86 2.48 -0.62
N TYR A 279 23.64 2.15 -1.10
CA TYR A 279 22.84 1.12 -0.47
C TYR A 279 23.48 -0.26 -0.55
N MET A 280 23.43 -1.01 0.55
CA MET A 280 23.87 -2.42 0.60
C MET A 280 22.96 -3.36 -0.17
N ARG A 281 21.72 -2.94 -0.47
CA ARG A 281 20.66 -3.66 -1.21
C ARG A 281 20.28 -5.00 -0.58
N ASP A 282 20.48 -5.11 0.72
CA ASP A 282 20.13 -6.30 1.51
C ASP A 282 19.68 -5.89 2.92
N TYR A 283 19.21 -6.87 3.68
CA TYR A 283 18.96 -6.70 5.11
C TYR A 283 20.27 -6.80 5.90
N HIS A 284 20.30 -6.20 7.09
CA HIS A 284 21.49 -6.24 7.95
C HIS A 284 21.87 -7.70 8.29
N PRO A 285 23.17 -8.07 8.25
CA PRO A 285 23.65 -9.46 8.44
C PRO A 285 23.19 -10.12 9.73
N SER A 286 22.98 -9.34 10.81
CA SER A 286 22.47 -9.86 12.10
C SER A 286 21.13 -10.59 12.01
N TYR A 287 20.37 -10.41 10.92
CA TYR A 287 19.07 -11.10 10.73
C TYR A 287 19.21 -12.46 10.02
N LYS A 288 20.38 -12.81 9.53
CA LYS A 288 20.59 -14.05 8.75
C LYS A 288 20.20 -15.29 9.54
N GLU A 289 20.69 -15.38 10.77
CA GLU A 289 20.39 -16.51 11.70
C GLU A 289 18.91 -16.53 12.15
N LEU A 290 18.22 -15.39 12.02
CA LEU A 290 16.81 -15.25 12.34
C LEU A 290 15.87 -15.56 11.16
N GLY A 291 16.42 -16.04 10.03
CA GLY A 291 15.66 -16.36 8.82
C GLY A 291 15.55 -15.22 7.81
N GLY A 292 16.37 -14.17 7.92
CA GLY A 292 16.38 -13.02 7.03
C GLY A 292 15.12 -12.16 7.16
N VAL A 293 14.94 -11.22 6.23
CA VAL A 293 13.74 -10.34 6.17
C VAL A 293 12.98 -10.62 4.87
N PRO A 294 11.79 -11.26 4.92
CA PRO A 294 11.09 -11.70 3.71
C PRO A 294 10.78 -10.60 2.70
N ALA A 295 10.59 -9.36 3.17
CA ALA A 295 10.27 -8.22 2.29
C ALA A 295 11.36 -7.93 1.24
N ILE A 296 12.61 -8.39 1.44
CA ILE A 296 13.70 -8.20 0.46
C ILE A 296 13.43 -8.97 -0.84
N GLU A 297 12.75 -10.12 -0.78
CA GLU A 297 12.50 -10.99 -1.94
C GLU A 297 11.70 -10.26 -3.04
N GLU A 298 10.83 -9.33 -2.65
CA GLU A 298 9.99 -8.58 -3.60
C GLU A 298 10.78 -7.47 -4.32
N VAL A 299 11.85 -6.96 -3.70
CA VAL A 299 12.55 -5.75 -4.18
C VAL A 299 13.99 -6.00 -4.63
N LYS A 300 14.68 -7.05 -4.16
CA LYS A 300 16.11 -7.31 -4.40
C LYS A 300 16.49 -7.21 -5.89
N PHE A 301 15.66 -7.76 -6.77
CA PHE A 301 15.86 -7.76 -8.23
C PHE A 301 14.79 -6.95 -8.95
N SER A 302 14.30 -5.89 -8.33
CA SER A 302 13.32 -4.96 -8.89
C SER A 302 13.93 -3.55 -8.98
N LEU A 303 13.49 -2.79 -9.99
CA LEU A 303 13.96 -1.44 -10.27
C LEU A 303 12.81 -0.45 -10.14
N ILE A 304 12.96 0.54 -9.26
CA ILE A 304 12.01 1.65 -9.20
C ILE A 304 12.36 2.64 -10.30
N SER A 305 11.42 2.87 -11.20
CA SER A 305 11.61 3.78 -12.33
C SER A 305 10.99 5.15 -12.12
N ASN A 306 9.96 5.24 -11.28
CA ASN A 306 9.20 6.46 -11.04
C ASN A 306 8.49 6.43 -9.69
N ARG A 307 8.10 7.62 -9.20
CA ARG A 307 7.25 7.86 -8.02
C ARG A 307 6.09 8.76 -8.39
N GLY A 308 5.07 8.82 -7.52
CA GLY A 308 3.86 9.60 -7.74
C GLY A 308 2.85 8.87 -8.64
N CYS A 309 1.60 9.34 -8.62
CA CYS A 309 0.52 8.74 -9.43
C CYS A 309 -0.61 9.74 -9.68
N TYR A 310 -0.82 10.16 -10.92
CA TYR A 310 -1.92 11.06 -11.27
C TYR A 310 -3.27 10.36 -11.45
N GLY A 311 -3.35 9.06 -11.17
CA GLY A 311 -4.60 8.29 -11.22
C GLY A 311 -5.67 8.81 -10.26
N GLY A 312 -5.26 9.27 -9.06
CA GLY A 312 -6.15 9.95 -8.12
C GLY A 312 -7.34 9.09 -7.64
N CYS A 313 -7.18 7.76 -7.57
CA CYS A 313 -8.23 6.87 -7.08
C CYS A 313 -8.64 7.22 -5.66
N SER A 314 -9.95 7.25 -5.38
CA SER A 314 -10.52 7.76 -4.13
C SER A 314 -10.08 6.97 -2.87
N PHE A 315 -9.74 5.70 -3.03
CA PHE A 315 -9.32 4.79 -1.95
C PHE A 315 -7.81 4.74 -1.72
N CYS A 316 -7.01 5.39 -2.60
CA CYS A 316 -5.56 5.23 -2.61
C CYS A 316 -4.85 6.31 -1.78
N ALA A 317 -4.01 5.89 -0.84
CA ALA A 317 -3.24 6.78 0.02
C ALA A 317 -2.08 7.50 -0.71
N LEU A 318 -1.70 7.06 -1.91
CA LEU A 318 -0.57 7.63 -2.65
C LEU A 318 -0.71 9.12 -2.92
N THR A 319 -1.94 9.61 -3.15
CA THR A 319 -2.21 11.05 -3.34
C THR A 319 -1.73 11.88 -2.16
N PHE A 320 -1.88 11.38 -0.92
CA PHE A 320 -1.48 12.08 0.29
C PHE A 320 -0.03 11.85 0.71
N HIS A 321 0.62 10.81 0.18
CA HIS A 321 1.99 10.45 0.55
C HIS A 321 2.99 10.75 -0.57
N GLN A 322 2.80 10.25 -1.79
CA GLN A 322 3.72 10.48 -2.90
C GLN A 322 3.29 11.62 -3.83
N GLY A 323 2.04 12.06 -3.72
CA GLY A 323 1.48 13.09 -4.58
C GLY A 323 1.06 12.61 -5.97
N ARG A 324 0.58 13.56 -6.77
CA ARG A 324 0.02 13.31 -8.10
C ARG A 324 0.96 13.69 -9.26
N ILE A 325 2.16 14.15 -8.96
CA ILE A 325 3.16 14.52 -9.96
C ILE A 325 4.15 13.36 -10.09
N ILE A 326 4.42 12.98 -11.33
CA ILE A 326 5.35 11.90 -11.60
C ILE A 326 6.78 12.42 -11.50
N GLN A 327 7.59 11.70 -10.74
CA GLN A 327 9.04 11.89 -10.61
C GLN A 327 9.72 10.67 -11.21
N THR A 328 10.54 10.87 -12.22
CA THR A 328 11.18 9.77 -12.97
C THR A 328 12.69 9.80 -12.82
N ARG A 329 13.26 8.62 -12.83
CA ARG A 329 14.71 8.43 -12.96
C ARG A 329 15.12 8.39 -14.42
N SER A 330 16.35 8.82 -14.71
CA SER A 330 16.95 8.66 -16.02
C SER A 330 17.17 7.19 -16.38
N HIS A 331 17.32 6.90 -17.68
CA HIS A 331 17.71 5.56 -18.12
C HIS A 331 19.08 5.17 -17.57
N GLU A 332 20.02 6.10 -17.56
CA GLU A 332 21.39 5.94 -17.08
C GLU A 332 21.42 5.51 -15.62
N SER A 333 20.65 6.17 -14.76
CA SER A 333 20.50 5.82 -13.36
C SER A 333 19.94 4.39 -13.16
N ILE A 334 18.89 4.03 -13.91
CA ILE A 334 18.27 2.71 -13.81
C ILE A 334 19.20 1.61 -14.35
N LEU A 335 19.91 1.87 -15.45
CA LEU A 335 20.88 0.94 -16.01
C LEU A 335 22.11 0.76 -15.10
N ALA A 336 22.59 1.83 -14.46
CA ALA A 336 23.67 1.74 -13.47
C ALA A 336 23.26 0.86 -12.27
N GLU A 337 22.01 1.00 -11.78
CA GLU A 337 21.48 0.13 -10.75
C GLU A 337 21.30 -1.32 -11.24
N ALA A 338 20.75 -1.52 -12.43
CA ALA A 338 20.59 -2.83 -13.04
C ALA A 338 21.95 -3.54 -13.18
N ASN A 339 23.01 -2.83 -13.58
CA ASN A 339 24.37 -3.38 -13.66
C ASN A 339 24.93 -3.83 -12.30
N LYS A 340 24.52 -3.23 -11.18
CA LYS A 340 24.89 -3.72 -9.85
C LYS A 340 24.19 -5.03 -9.53
N ILE A 341 22.89 -5.15 -9.82
CA ILE A 341 22.09 -6.33 -9.42
C ILE A 341 22.29 -7.56 -10.31
N ILE A 342 22.65 -7.41 -11.59
CA ILE A 342 22.84 -8.56 -12.49
C ILE A 342 24.12 -9.36 -12.17
N TRP A 343 25.03 -8.81 -11.35
CA TRP A 343 26.22 -9.49 -10.86
C TRP A 343 26.07 -10.04 -9.43
N ASP A 344 24.91 -9.84 -8.80
CA ASP A 344 24.62 -10.46 -7.50
C ASP A 344 24.62 -11.99 -7.65
N PRO A 345 25.29 -12.76 -6.76
CA PRO A 345 25.35 -14.23 -6.84
C PRO A 345 23.97 -14.92 -6.87
N ASP A 346 22.96 -14.29 -6.29
CA ASP A 346 21.59 -14.82 -6.28
C ASP A 346 20.80 -14.48 -7.54
N PHE A 347 21.32 -13.64 -8.43
CA PHE A 347 20.61 -13.25 -9.66
C PHE A 347 20.50 -14.43 -10.62
N LYS A 348 19.29 -14.81 -10.99
CA LYS A 348 18.99 -15.94 -11.89
C LYS A 348 18.68 -15.52 -13.33
N GLY A 349 18.92 -14.26 -13.67
CA GLY A 349 18.64 -13.68 -14.99
C GLY A 349 17.28 -13.02 -15.10
N TYR A 350 16.59 -12.77 -13.99
CA TYR A 350 15.24 -12.20 -13.98
C TYR A 350 15.21 -10.87 -13.24
N ILE A 351 14.95 -9.78 -13.96
CA ILE A 351 14.52 -8.53 -13.35
C ILE A 351 13.03 -8.70 -13.05
N HIS A 352 12.67 -8.67 -11.77
CA HIS A 352 11.33 -9.01 -11.32
C HIS A 352 10.30 -7.94 -11.60
N ASP A 353 10.71 -6.67 -11.57
CA ASP A 353 9.87 -5.53 -11.86
C ASP A 353 10.69 -4.33 -12.34
N VAL A 354 10.12 -3.52 -13.20
CA VAL A 354 10.61 -2.19 -13.58
C VAL A 354 9.43 -1.24 -13.48
N GLY A 355 9.28 -0.55 -12.36
CA GLY A 355 8.05 0.19 -12.16
C GLY A 355 8.09 1.17 -11.00
N GLY A 356 6.92 1.36 -10.41
CA GLY A 356 6.64 2.28 -9.33
C GLY A 356 5.20 2.10 -8.87
N PRO A 357 4.55 3.12 -8.32
CA PRO A 357 3.12 3.05 -7.96
C PRO A 357 2.22 2.66 -9.13
N THR A 358 2.64 3.03 -10.33
CA THR A 358 2.05 2.65 -11.63
C THR A 358 3.19 2.53 -12.63
N ALA A 359 3.42 1.33 -13.15
CA ALA A 359 4.61 1.05 -13.95
C ALA A 359 4.72 1.90 -15.22
N ASN A 360 3.62 2.10 -15.91
CA ASN A 360 3.59 2.80 -17.19
C ASN A 360 3.36 4.32 -17.09
N PHE A 361 3.55 4.92 -15.90
CA PHE A 361 3.57 6.37 -15.72
C PHE A 361 5.01 6.89 -15.66
N ARG A 362 5.59 7.21 -16.80
CA ARG A 362 6.98 7.66 -16.90
C ARG A 362 7.12 9.16 -17.22
N ALA A 363 6.01 9.88 -17.32
CA ALA A 363 6.01 11.32 -17.58
C ALA A 363 4.84 11.99 -16.85
N PRO A 364 4.90 13.31 -16.59
CA PRO A 364 3.75 14.08 -16.12
C PRO A 364 2.55 13.91 -17.06
N ALA A 365 1.33 13.94 -16.50
CA ALA A 365 0.11 13.77 -17.30
C ALA A 365 -0.06 14.84 -18.39
N CYS A 366 0.48 16.04 -18.19
CA CYS A 366 0.48 17.14 -19.13
C CYS A 366 1.53 18.20 -18.75
N ASP A 367 1.87 19.11 -19.66
CA ASP A 367 2.87 20.17 -19.43
C ASP A 367 2.52 21.09 -18.27
N LYS A 368 1.22 21.32 -18.06
CA LYS A 368 0.73 22.16 -16.98
C LYS A 368 1.17 21.67 -15.57
N GLN A 369 1.30 20.33 -15.40
CA GLN A 369 1.65 19.78 -14.09
C GLN A 369 3.03 20.26 -13.58
N MET A 370 3.98 20.51 -14.48
CA MET A 370 5.34 20.93 -14.11
C MET A 370 5.43 22.40 -13.70
N THR A 371 4.43 23.22 -14.04
CA THR A 371 4.45 24.67 -13.79
C THR A 371 3.36 25.12 -12.80
N LYS A 372 2.18 24.49 -12.88
CA LYS A 372 0.98 24.87 -12.11
C LYS A 372 0.46 23.74 -11.22
N GLY A 373 1.15 22.59 -11.21
CA GLY A 373 0.76 21.44 -10.43
C GLY A 373 -0.42 20.65 -10.97
N ALA A 374 -0.86 19.66 -10.20
CA ALA A 374 -2.03 18.84 -10.48
C ALA A 374 -3.32 19.61 -10.21
N CYS A 375 -4.34 19.46 -11.05
CA CYS A 375 -5.63 20.12 -10.89
C CYS A 375 -6.31 19.67 -9.57
N PRO A 376 -6.70 20.59 -8.65
CA PRO A 376 -7.26 20.22 -7.35
C PRO A 376 -8.64 19.55 -7.45
N HIS A 377 -9.46 19.95 -8.43
CA HIS A 377 -10.84 19.48 -8.57
C HIS A 377 -11.07 18.60 -9.81
N LYS A 378 -10.00 18.11 -10.44
CA LYS A 378 -10.07 17.31 -11.67
C LYS A 378 -9.05 16.18 -11.65
N GLN A 379 -9.47 14.99 -12.11
CA GLN A 379 -8.57 13.87 -12.33
C GLN A 379 -8.20 13.74 -13.81
N CYS A 380 -7.01 13.16 -14.08
CA CYS A 380 -6.49 13.08 -15.45
C CYS A 380 -7.16 11.97 -16.29
N LEU A 381 -7.66 10.91 -15.62
CA LEU A 381 -8.24 9.73 -16.26
C LEU A 381 -9.73 9.53 -15.99
N PHE A 382 -10.31 10.29 -15.07
CA PHE A 382 -11.70 10.14 -14.64
C PHE A 382 -12.46 11.47 -14.72
N PRO A 383 -13.76 11.47 -15.09
CA PRO A 383 -14.57 10.33 -15.59
C PRO A 383 -14.20 9.90 -17.01
N LYS A 384 -13.58 10.77 -17.75
CA LYS A 384 -13.00 10.55 -19.08
C LYS A 384 -11.58 11.12 -19.12
N PRO A 385 -10.69 10.65 -19.98
CA PRO A 385 -9.36 11.21 -20.12
C PRO A 385 -9.42 12.72 -20.35
N CYS A 386 -8.56 13.45 -19.66
CA CYS A 386 -8.43 14.89 -19.82
C CYS A 386 -7.94 15.18 -21.25
N GLN A 387 -8.47 16.22 -21.90
CA GLN A 387 -8.06 16.62 -23.25
C GLN A 387 -6.57 16.95 -23.35
N ASN A 388 -5.96 17.40 -22.24
CA ASN A 388 -4.53 17.72 -22.19
C ASN A 388 -3.67 16.51 -21.77
N LEU A 389 -4.28 15.32 -21.55
CA LEU A 389 -3.52 14.13 -21.17
C LEU A 389 -2.62 13.70 -22.30
N LYS A 390 -1.33 13.60 -22.02
CA LYS A 390 -0.35 13.04 -22.95
C LYS A 390 -0.23 11.54 -22.69
N VAL A 391 -0.53 10.73 -23.71
CA VAL A 391 -0.41 9.28 -23.64
C VAL A 391 0.77 8.87 -24.49
N ASP A 392 1.87 8.50 -23.87
CA ASP A 392 3.10 8.10 -24.53
C ASP A 392 3.85 7.05 -23.69
N HIS A 393 4.16 5.92 -24.27
CA HIS A 393 4.95 4.85 -23.67
C HIS A 393 6.34 4.70 -24.30
N SER A 394 6.74 5.59 -25.20
CA SER A 394 7.98 5.48 -25.98
C SER A 394 9.23 5.47 -25.09
N ASP A 395 9.26 6.32 -24.05
CA ASP A 395 10.36 6.38 -23.08
C ASP A 395 10.46 5.08 -22.28
N TYR A 396 9.33 4.60 -21.77
CA TYR A 396 9.29 3.34 -21.01
C TYR A 396 9.71 2.15 -21.87
N LEU A 397 9.26 2.10 -23.10
CA LEU A 397 9.61 1.06 -24.05
C LEU A 397 11.12 1.03 -24.36
N LYS A 398 11.72 2.22 -24.58
CA LYS A 398 13.17 2.36 -24.78
C LYS A 398 13.96 1.84 -23.56
N LEU A 399 13.51 2.17 -22.35
CA LEU A 399 14.12 1.67 -21.11
C LEU A 399 14.05 0.14 -21.03
N LEU A 400 12.88 -0.43 -21.25
CA LEU A 400 12.66 -1.88 -21.17
C LEU A 400 13.52 -2.65 -22.21
N ARG A 401 13.69 -2.10 -23.41
CA ARG A 401 14.58 -2.66 -24.45
C ARG A 401 16.02 -2.65 -23.99
N LYS A 402 16.55 -1.52 -23.50
CA LYS A 402 17.92 -1.41 -22.96
C LYS A 402 18.17 -2.43 -21.83
N LEU A 403 17.21 -2.61 -20.93
CA LEU A 403 17.32 -3.59 -19.84
C LEU A 403 17.33 -5.05 -20.32
N ARG A 404 16.63 -5.37 -21.40
CA ARG A 404 16.66 -6.71 -22.01
C ARG A 404 17.98 -7.04 -22.68
N GLU A 405 18.73 -6.03 -23.11
CA GLU A 405 20.02 -6.16 -23.79
C GLU A 405 21.20 -6.30 -22.81
N LEU A 406 20.98 -6.11 -21.52
CA LEU A 406 22.03 -6.27 -20.51
C LEU A 406 22.52 -7.72 -20.44
N PRO A 407 23.85 -7.93 -20.19
CA PRO A 407 24.40 -9.28 -20.00
C PRO A 407 23.71 -9.98 -18.81
N ASN A 408 23.63 -11.27 -18.83
CA ASN A 408 22.98 -12.11 -17.81
C ASN A 408 21.46 -11.90 -17.66
N VAL A 409 20.83 -10.96 -18.33
CA VAL A 409 19.38 -10.76 -18.26
C VAL A 409 18.68 -11.67 -19.26
N LYS A 410 17.86 -12.60 -18.74
CA LYS A 410 17.03 -13.50 -19.53
C LYS A 410 15.64 -12.94 -19.77
N LYS A 411 15.08 -12.24 -18.75
CA LYS A 411 13.73 -11.66 -18.78
C LYS A 411 13.65 -10.42 -17.90
N VAL A 412 12.87 -9.45 -18.37
CA VAL A 412 12.45 -8.27 -17.62
C VAL A 412 10.95 -8.32 -17.48
N PHE A 413 10.46 -8.45 -16.24
CA PHE A 413 9.03 -8.49 -15.96
C PHE A 413 8.51 -7.13 -15.50
N ILE A 414 7.20 -6.91 -15.65
CA ILE A 414 6.46 -5.81 -15.09
C ILE A 414 5.41 -6.41 -14.15
N ARG A 415 5.63 -6.25 -12.83
CA ARG A 415 4.74 -6.73 -11.76
C ARG A 415 3.95 -5.61 -11.10
N SER A 416 4.51 -4.41 -11.06
CA SER A 416 3.79 -3.18 -10.71
C SER A 416 2.59 -3.02 -11.64
N GLY A 417 1.48 -2.54 -11.13
CA GLY A 417 0.25 -2.46 -11.91
C GLY A 417 0.40 -1.62 -13.18
N ILE A 418 -0.14 -2.12 -14.27
CA ILE A 418 -0.33 -1.35 -15.50
C ILE A 418 -1.66 -0.61 -15.44
N ARG A 419 -1.63 0.70 -15.65
CA ARG A 419 -2.85 1.50 -15.85
C ARG A 419 -3.39 1.20 -17.25
N PHE A 420 -4.28 0.23 -17.32
CA PHE A 420 -4.95 -0.17 -18.57
C PHE A 420 -5.79 0.96 -19.16
N ASP A 421 -6.35 1.81 -18.30
CA ASP A 421 -7.16 2.98 -18.62
C ASP A 421 -6.32 4.20 -19.08
N TYR A 422 -5.00 4.10 -19.05
CA TYR A 422 -4.07 4.97 -19.75
C TYR A 422 -3.57 4.31 -21.04
N LEU A 423 -3.17 3.03 -20.95
CA LEU A 423 -2.64 2.27 -22.07
C LEU A 423 -3.63 2.17 -23.26
N ILE A 424 -4.92 2.02 -22.98
CA ILE A 424 -5.93 1.84 -24.06
C ILE A 424 -6.07 3.08 -24.96
N TYR A 425 -5.64 4.25 -24.48
CA TYR A 425 -5.64 5.51 -25.25
C TYR A 425 -4.34 5.76 -26.00
N ASP A 426 -3.35 4.89 -25.89
CA ASP A 426 -2.16 4.93 -26.72
C ASP A 426 -2.52 4.45 -28.13
N ASN A 427 -2.34 5.35 -29.11
CA ASN A 427 -2.59 5.04 -30.52
C ASN A 427 -1.52 4.10 -31.08
N ASP A 428 -0.28 4.17 -30.56
CA ASP A 428 0.79 3.24 -30.88
C ASP A 428 0.66 1.96 -30.05
N ARG A 429 0.24 0.88 -30.66
CA ARG A 429 0.09 -0.43 -30.02
C ARG A 429 1.41 -1.16 -29.80
N THR A 430 2.54 -0.56 -30.08
CA THR A 430 3.87 -1.18 -29.92
C THR A 430 4.11 -1.55 -28.46
N PHE A 431 3.78 -0.66 -27.51
CA PHE A 431 3.95 -0.98 -26.10
C PHE A 431 3.07 -2.18 -25.67
N LEU A 432 1.79 -2.21 -26.06
CA LEU A 432 0.91 -3.36 -25.75
C LEU A 432 1.45 -4.66 -26.34
N ARG A 433 1.98 -4.62 -27.56
CA ARG A 433 2.59 -5.79 -28.22
C ARG A 433 3.82 -6.27 -27.46
N GLU A 434 4.80 -5.39 -27.18
CA GLU A 434 6.03 -5.80 -26.48
C GLU A 434 5.79 -6.18 -25.03
N LEU A 435 4.81 -5.55 -24.37
CA LEU A 435 4.33 -5.98 -23.05
C LEU A 435 3.95 -7.47 -23.06
N CYS A 436 3.11 -7.86 -24.03
CA CYS A 436 2.69 -9.26 -24.18
C CYS A 436 3.84 -10.16 -24.64
N GLU A 437 4.69 -9.72 -25.55
CA GLU A 437 5.80 -10.54 -26.09
C GLU A 437 6.90 -10.80 -25.06
N HIS A 438 7.24 -9.82 -24.23
CA HIS A 438 8.48 -9.84 -23.47
C HIS A 438 8.31 -9.73 -21.95
N HIS A 439 7.26 -9.05 -21.45
CA HIS A 439 7.20 -8.58 -20.05
C HIS A 439 6.15 -9.25 -19.18
N VAL A 440 5.29 -10.08 -19.77
CA VAL A 440 4.26 -10.86 -19.05
C VAL A 440 4.69 -12.31 -18.93
N SER A 441 4.64 -12.85 -17.70
CA SER A 441 5.04 -14.24 -17.39
C SER A 441 3.90 -15.26 -17.53
N GLY A 442 2.84 -14.94 -18.29
CA GLY A 442 1.63 -15.76 -18.46
C GLY A 442 0.38 -15.14 -17.81
N GLN A 443 0.54 -14.26 -16.84
CA GLN A 443 -0.55 -13.54 -16.19
C GLN A 443 -0.20 -12.05 -16.07
N LEU A 444 -1.12 -11.18 -16.52
CA LEU A 444 -1.04 -9.74 -16.31
C LEU A 444 -2.07 -9.33 -15.26
N LYS A 445 -1.59 -8.75 -14.17
CA LYS A 445 -2.43 -8.21 -13.11
C LYS A 445 -2.90 -6.81 -13.50
N VAL A 446 -4.19 -6.57 -13.44
CA VAL A 446 -4.82 -5.26 -13.70
C VAL A 446 -5.86 -4.97 -12.62
N ALA A 447 -6.08 -3.70 -12.34
CA ALA A 447 -6.90 -3.26 -11.23
C ALA A 447 -8.16 -2.49 -11.72
N PRO A 448 -9.18 -3.16 -12.27
CA PRO A 448 -10.47 -2.52 -12.56
C PRO A 448 -11.20 -2.13 -11.27
N GLU A 449 -10.98 -2.85 -10.18
CA GLU A 449 -11.52 -2.72 -8.82
C GLU A 449 -13.01 -3.07 -8.72
N HIS A 450 -13.84 -2.69 -9.67
CA HIS A 450 -15.26 -3.01 -9.77
C HIS A 450 -15.70 -3.01 -11.25
N ILE A 451 -16.99 -3.35 -11.50
CA ILE A 451 -17.57 -3.30 -12.86
C ILE A 451 -18.84 -2.45 -12.92
N SER A 452 -19.45 -2.12 -11.81
CA SER A 452 -20.59 -1.21 -11.77
C SER A 452 -20.10 0.24 -11.89
N ASP A 453 -20.60 0.98 -12.90
CA ASP A 453 -20.22 2.37 -13.14
C ASP A 453 -20.55 3.27 -11.96
N ALA A 454 -21.63 2.98 -11.23
CA ALA A 454 -22.00 3.71 -10.03
C ALA A 454 -20.93 3.62 -8.93
N VAL A 455 -20.31 2.45 -8.76
CA VAL A 455 -19.22 2.23 -7.79
C VAL A 455 -17.91 2.79 -8.32
N LEU A 456 -17.60 2.56 -9.61
CA LEU A 456 -16.39 3.09 -10.26
C LEU A 456 -16.32 4.62 -10.20
N GLU A 457 -17.46 5.31 -10.35
CA GLU A 457 -17.55 6.76 -10.15
C GLU A 457 -17.10 7.16 -8.75
N LYS A 458 -17.53 6.46 -7.70
CA LYS A 458 -17.12 6.75 -6.32
C LYS A 458 -15.65 6.40 -6.06
N MET A 459 -15.13 5.40 -6.75
CA MET A 459 -13.72 5.05 -6.73
C MET A 459 -12.82 6.05 -7.48
N GLY A 460 -13.40 6.95 -8.29
CA GLY A 460 -12.64 7.85 -9.17
C GLY A 460 -11.95 7.09 -10.31
N LYS A 461 -12.62 6.07 -10.85
CA LYS A 461 -12.16 5.25 -11.96
C LYS A 461 -13.08 5.39 -13.17
N PRO A 462 -12.54 5.24 -14.39
CA PRO A 462 -13.39 5.25 -15.61
C PRO A 462 -14.39 4.10 -15.60
N GLY A 463 -15.44 4.25 -16.39
CA GLY A 463 -16.49 3.24 -16.54
C GLY A 463 -16.00 1.90 -17.08
N VAL A 464 -16.81 0.86 -16.89
CA VAL A 464 -16.47 -0.53 -17.24
C VAL A 464 -16.17 -0.72 -18.73
N ASP A 465 -16.71 0.14 -19.61
CA ASP A 465 -16.45 0.11 -21.05
C ASP A 465 -14.96 0.23 -21.37
N VAL A 466 -14.23 1.03 -20.61
CA VAL A 466 -12.76 1.20 -20.77
C VAL A 466 -12.03 -0.10 -20.46
N TYR A 467 -12.44 -0.79 -19.41
CA TYR A 467 -11.89 -2.11 -19.07
C TYR A 467 -12.21 -3.15 -20.14
N ASN A 468 -13.44 -3.21 -20.60
CA ASN A 468 -13.86 -4.15 -21.64
C ASN A 468 -13.11 -3.94 -22.97
N ARG A 469 -12.87 -2.68 -23.38
CA ARG A 469 -12.02 -2.36 -24.54
C ARG A 469 -10.59 -2.84 -24.35
N PHE A 470 -10.03 -2.68 -23.15
CA PHE A 470 -8.69 -3.18 -22.84
C PHE A 470 -8.63 -4.72 -22.87
N VAL A 471 -9.61 -5.41 -22.26
CA VAL A 471 -9.70 -6.88 -22.27
C VAL A 471 -9.70 -7.40 -23.71
N LYS A 472 -10.51 -6.78 -24.58
CA LYS A 472 -10.55 -7.13 -26.01
C LYS A 472 -9.19 -6.90 -26.68
N ALA A 473 -8.61 -5.71 -26.51
CA ALA A 473 -7.32 -5.39 -27.13
C ALA A 473 -6.19 -6.33 -26.69
N TYR A 474 -6.17 -6.71 -25.40
CA TYR A 474 -5.20 -7.65 -24.84
C TYR A 474 -5.38 -9.05 -25.39
N LYS A 475 -6.63 -9.52 -25.52
CA LYS A 475 -6.97 -10.83 -26.10
C LYS A 475 -6.56 -10.88 -27.57
N ASP A 476 -6.98 -9.90 -28.38
CA ASP A 476 -6.68 -9.81 -29.79
C ASP A 476 -5.14 -9.77 -30.04
N MET A 477 -4.40 -9.05 -29.16
CA MET A 477 -2.94 -8.99 -29.24
C MET A 477 -2.32 -10.36 -28.94
N ASN A 478 -2.76 -11.07 -27.90
CA ASN A 478 -2.25 -12.39 -27.57
C ASN A 478 -2.54 -13.42 -28.67
N GLU A 479 -3.71 -13.36 -29.30
CA GLU A 479 -4.04 -14.22 -30.45
C GLU A 479 -3.09 -13.91 -31.63
N LYS A 480 -2.85 -12.62 -31.92
CA LYS A 480 -1.96 -12.19 -33.00
C LYS A 480 -0.50 -12.65 -32.82
N ILE A 481 0.01 -12.66 -31.59
CA ILE A 481 1.38 -13.08 -31.27
C ILE A 481 1.50 -14.56 -30.90
N GLY A 482 0.40 -15.32 -30.95
CA GLY A 482 0.37 -16.77 -30.67
C GLY A 482 0.65 -17.12 -29.19
N LYS A 483 0.35 -16.23 -28.23
CA LYS A 483 0.58 -16.48 -26.79
C LYS A 483 -0.71 -16.77 -26.03
N LYS A 484 -0.59 -17.60 -25.01
CA LYS A 484 -1.68 -17.92 -24.04
C LYS A 484 -1.38 -17.22 -22.73
N GLN A 485 -1.86 -15.97 -22.61
CA GLN A 485 -1.73 -15.18 -21.40
C GLN A 485 -3.11 -14.78 -20.88
N TYR A 486 -3.22 -14.61 -19.57
CA TYR A 486 -4.48 -14.34 -18.88
C TYR A 486 -4.43 -13.02 -18.14
N LEU A 487 -5.55 -12.31 -18.10
CA LEU A 487 -5.74 -11.17 -17.19
C LEU A 487 -6.17 -11.69 -15.82
N VAL A 488 -5.59 -11.11 -14.78
CA VAL A 488 -5.98 -11.34 -13.39
C VAL A 488 -6.50 -10.02 -12.84
N PRO A 489 -7.84 -9.83 -12.83
CA PRO A 489 -8.42 -8.59 -12.31
C PRO A 489 -8.34 -8.56 -10.79
N TYR A 490 -7.82 -7.46 -10.23
CA TYR A 490 -8.02 -7.11 -8.83
C TYR A 490 -9.39 -6.47 -8.67
N LEU A 491 -10.16 -7.01 -7.71
CA LEU A 491 -11.51 -6.58 -7.42
C LEU A 491 -11.67 -6.30 -5.93
N MET A 492 -12.45 -5.27 -5.63
CA MET A 492 -12.68 -4.78 -4.28
C MET A 492 -14.14 -4.90 -3.90
N SER A 493 -14.44 -5.53 -2.75
CA SER A 493 -15.78 -5.56 -2.18
C SER A 493 -16.02 -4.41 -1.21
N SER A 494 -17.28 -4.07 -1.00
CA SER A 494 -17.74 -3.18 0.09
C SER A 494 -17.13 -1.77 0.07
N HIS A 495 -16.72 -1.26 -1.10
CA HIS A 495 -16.37 0.14 -1.27
C HIS A 495 -17.61 1.03 -1.04
N PRO A 496 -17.49 2.24 -0.44
CA PRO A 496 -18.59 3.18 -0.38
C PRO A 496 -19.29 3.35 -1.75
N GLY A 497 -20.61 3.25 -1.78
CA GLY A 497 -21.41 3.21 -2.99
C GLY A 497 -21.75 1.80 -3.49
N SER A 498 -21.14 0.73 -2.97
CA SER A 498 -21.47 -0.64 -3.34
C SER A 498 -22.55 -1.21 -2.42
N THR A 499 -23.74 -1.42 -2.94
CA THR A 499 -24.83 -2.17 -2.29
C THR A 499 -24.79 -3.64 -2.68
N LEU A 500 -25.71 -4.45 -2.17
CA LEU A 500 -25.84 -5.85 -2.61
C LEU A 500 -26.18 -5.96 -4.11
N LYS A 501 -26.84 -4.96 -4.68
CA LYS A 501 -27.17 -4.94 -6.12
C LYS A 501 -25.87 -4.91 -6.96
N GLU A 502 -24.99 -3.95 -6.71
CA GLU A 502 -23.72 -3.81 -7.44
C GLU A 502 -22.79 -4.99 -7.17
N ALA A 503 -22.84 -5.58 -5.96
CA ALA A 503 -22.08 -6.79 -5.64
C ALA A 503 -22.59 -8.03 -6.42
N VAL A 504 -23.89 -8.14 -6.67
CA VAL A 504 -24.47 -9.18 -7.53
C VAL A 504 -24.09 -8.96 -9.00
N GLU A 505 -24.14 -7.72 -9.50
CA GLU A 505 -23.67 -7.38 -10.85
C GLU A 505 -22.21 -7.84 -11.05
N LEU A 506 -21.35 -7.62 -10.05
CA LEU A 506 -19.97 -8.08 -10.09
C LEU A 506 -19.85 -9.60 -10.11
N ALA A 507 -20.69 -10.32 -9.36
CA ALA A 507 -20.71 -11.77 -9.37
C ALA A 507 -21.19 -12.34 -10.72
N GLU A 508 -22.18 -11.71 -11.35
CA GLU A 508 -22.65 -12.07 -12.69
C GLU A 508 -21.55 -11.88 -13.73
N PHE A 509 -20.84 -10.74 -13.68
CA PHE A 509 -19.69 -10.49 -14.56
C PHE A 509 -18.61 -11.57 -14.40
N LEU A 510 -18.28 -11.97 -13.17
CA LEU A 510 -17.30 -13.03 -12.92
C LEU A 510 -17.77 -14.40 -13.42
N ARG A 511 -19.08 -14.67 -13.34
CA ARG A 511 -19.67 -15.87 -13.92
C ARG A 511 -19.48 -15.89 -15.44
N ASP A 512 -19.79 -14.79 -16.11
CA ASP A 512 -19.73 -14.69 -17.56
C ASP A 512 -18.28 -14.70 -18.08
N LEU A 513 -17.36 -14.15 -17.31
CA LEU A 513 -15.91 -14.24 -17.57
C LEU A 513 -15.37 -15.67 -17.35
N GLY A 514 -16.11 -16.52 -16.64
CA GLY A 514 -15.66 -17.88 -16.28
C GLY A 514 -14.52 -17.90 -15.26
N TYR A 515 -14.24 -16.78 -14.60
CA TYR A 515 -13.16 -16.57 -13.65
C TYR A 515 -13.69 -16.43 -12.21
N MET A 516 -12.97 -16.96 -11.25
CA MET A 516 -13.21 -16.74 -9.83
C MET A 516 -11.88 -16.34 -9.17
N PRO A 517 -11.79 -15.16 -8.59
CA PRO A 517 -10.57 -14.74 -7.92
C PRO A 517 -10.27 -15.60 -6.69
N GLU A 518 -9.02 -16.03 -6.55
CA GLU A 518 -8.56 -16.73 -5.34
C GLU A 518 -8.48 -15.78 -4.15
N GLN A 519 -8.11 -14.53 -4.40
CA GLN A 519 -8.00 -13.48 -3.39
C GLN A 519 -9.00 -12.37 -3.69
N VAL A 520 -9.71 -11.92 -2.68
CA VAL A 520 -10.63 -10.78 -2.70
C VAL A 520 -10.11 -9.73 -1.74
N GLN A 521 -10.07 -8.50 -2.19
CA GLN A 521 -9.79 -7.36 -1.33
C GLN A 521 -11.10 -6.74 -0.88
N ASP A 522 -11.28 -6.59 0.43
CA ASP A 522 -12.33 -5.73 0.96
C ASP A 522 -11.79 -4.30 1.01
N PHE A 523 -12.67 -3.32 0.80
CA PHE A 523 -12.31 -1.93 0.99
C PHE A 523 -11.73 -1.72 2.39
N TYR A 524 -10.50 -1.22 2.43
CA TYR A 524 -9.76 -0.94 3.67
C TYR A 524 -9.80 0.57 3.94
N PRO A 525 -10.49 1.04 5.00
CA PRO A 525 -10.56 2.45 5.33
C PRO A 525 -9.19 2.99 5.80
N THR A 526 -8.34 3.31 4.84
CA THR A 526 -7.02 3.90 5.12
C THR A 526 -7.19 5.39 5.44
N PRO A 527 -6.59 5.91 6.51
CA PRO A 527 -6.72 7.33 6.87
C PRO A 527 -6.39 8.26 5.71
N SER A 528 -7.00 9.42 5.69
CA SER A 528 -6.76 10.51 4.71
C SER A 528 -7.01 10.11 3.26
N THR A 529 -7.97 9.21 2.99
CA THR A 529 -8.45 8.97 1.63
C THR A 529 -9.90 9.43 1.45
N ILE A 530 -10.28 9.82 0.23
CA ILE A 530 -11.66 10.23 -0.09
C ILE A 530 -12.65 9.11 0.30
N SER A 531 -12.34 7.86 -0.02
CA SER A 531 -13.21 6.71 0.29
C SER A 531 -13.34 6.48 1.79
N THR A 532 -12.31 6.77 2.59
CA THR A 532 -12.41 6.68 4.05
C THR A 532 -13.25 7.81 4.63
N CYS A 533 -13.17 9.01 4.06
CA CYS A 533 -14.08 10.09 4.39
C CYS A 533 -15.54 9.70 4.09
N MET A 534 -15.82 9.17 2.90
CA MET A 534 -17.14 8.63 2.55
C MET A 534 -17.60 7.55 3.53
N TYR A 535 -16.72 6.62 3.88
CA TYR A 535 -17.01 5.51 4.80
C TYR A 535 -17.43 5.99 6.19
N TYR A 536 -16.73 6.99 6.73
CA TYR A 536 -17.00 7.53 8.05
C TYR A 536 -18.23 8.44 8.10
N THR A 537 -18.35 9.30 7.07
CA THR A 537 -19.37 10.36 7.09
C THR A 537 -20.69 9.93 6.47
N GLY A 538 -20.68 8.98 5.53
CA GLY A 538 -21.83 8.66 4.69
C GLY A 538 -22.08 9.72 3.61
N VAL A 539 -21.08 10.57 3.32
CA VAL A 539 -21.19 11.68 2.36
C VAL A 539 -19.98 11.64 1.41
N ASP A 540 -20.21 11.89 0.13
CA ASP A 540 -19.13 12.12 -0.83
C ASP A 540 -18.56 13.55 -0.64
N PRO A 541 -17.33 13.73 -0.15
CA PRO A 541 -16.80 15.06 0.19
C PRO A 541 -16.61 15.97 -1.03
N ARG A 542 -16.62 15.42 -2.25
CA ARG A 542 -16.51 16.18 -3.51
C ARG A 542 -17.81 16.88 -3.90
N THR A 543 -18.95 16.32 -3.50
CA THR A 543 -20.29 16.78 -3.89
C THR A 543 -21.21 17.10 -2.72
N MET A 544 -20.80 16.72 -1.49
CA MET A 544 -21.60 16.79 -0.26
C MET A 544 -22.93 16.03 -0.34
N LYS A 545 -23.05 15.07 -1.26
CA LYS A 545 -24.25 14.22 -1.41
C LYS A 545 -24.11 12.94 -0.57
N PRO A 546 -25.22 12.45 0.01
CA PRO A 546 -25.24 11.18 0.73
C PRO A 546 -24.75 10.03 -0.15
N ILE A 547 -24.04 9.09 0.46
CA ILE A 547 -23.54 7.87 -0.19
C ILE A 547 -23.85 6.66 0.69
N TYR A 548 -24.25 5.56 0.06
CA TYR A 548 -24.42 4.30 0.76
C TYR A 548 -23.08 3.74 1.24
N VAL A 549 -23.07 3.20 2.46
CA VAL A 549 -21.91 2.54 3.05
C VAL A 549 -22.30 1.24 3.73
N ALA A 550 -21.75 0.13 3.30
CA ALA A 550 -21.89 -1.16 3.98
C ALA A 550 -21.11 -1.14 5.32
N ILE A 551 -21.79 -0.74 6.40
CA ILE A 551 -21.19 -0.70 7.75
C ILE A 551 -21.30 -2.06 8.44
N ASN A 552 -22.41 -2.79 8.22
CA ASN A 552 -22.67 -4.06 8.86
C ASN A 552 -21.64 -5.12 8.43
N PRO A 553 -20.90 -5.77 9.39
CA PRO A 553 -19.94 -6.81 9.05
C PRO A 553 -20.54 -8.00 8.29
N HIS A 554 -21.78 -8.35 8.55
CA HIS A 554 -22.48 -9.44 7.86
C HIS A 554 -22.77 -9.10 6.41
N GLU A 555 -23.15 -7.86 6.12
CA GLU A 555 -23.33 -7.39 4.76
C GLU A 555 -22.00 -7.36 3.98
N LYS A 556 -20.93 -6.88 4.61
CA LYS A 556 -19.57 -6.96 4.01
C LYS A 556 -19.20 -8.40 3.67
N ALA A 557 -19.51 -9.34 4.57
CA ALA A 557 -19.26 -10.76 4.33
C ALA A 557 -20.09 -11.29 3.14
N MET A 558 -21.34 -10.86 2.97
CA MET A 558 -22.19 -11.20 1.82
C MET A 558 -21.61 -10.64 0.52
N GLN A 559 -21.24 -9.34 0.47
CA GLN A 559 -20.63 -8.74 -0.72
C GLN A 559 -19.32 -9.44 -1.10
N ARG A 560 -18.49 -9.77 -0.14
CA ARG A 560 -17.26 -10.54 -0.36
C ARG A 560 -17.54 -11.95 -0.87
N ALA A 561 -18.52 -12.64 -0.28
CA ALA A 561 -18.91 -14.00 -0.67
C ALA A 561 -19.39 -14.07 -2.11
N LEU A 562 -20.09 -13.05 -2.60
CA LEU A 562 -20.55 -12.95 -3.99
C LEU A 562 -19.38 -12.96 -5.00
N ILE A 563 -18.25 -12.36 -4.69
CA ILE A 563 -17.05 -12.40 -5.56
C ILE A 563 -16.49 -13.84 -5.64
N GLN A 564 -16.66 -14.63 -4.58
CA GLN A 564 -16.23 -16.03 -4.51
C GLN A 564 -17.43 -17.00 -4.42
N TYR A 565 -18.48 -16.75 -5.18
CA TYR A 565 -19.75 -17.45 -5.10
C TYR A 565 -19.66 -18.96 -5.34
N ARG A 566 -18.64 -19.44 -6.07
CA ARG A 566 -18.40 -20.87 -6.30
C ARG A 566 -17.76 -21.61 -5.10
N ASN A 567 -17.28 -20.86 -4.09
CA ASN A 567 -16.71 -21.48 -2.91
C ASN A 567 -17.85 -22.08 -2.04
N PRO A 568 -17.86 -23.41 -1.78
CA PRO A 568 -18.94 -24.04 -1.02
C PRO A 568 -19.13 -23.45 0.40
N LYS A 569 -18.05 -22.90 1.00
CA LYS A 569 -18.11 -22.26 2.31
C LYS A 569 -18.89 -20.94 2.30
N ASN A 570 -19.06 -20.34 1.14
CA ASN A 570 -19.78 -19.06 0.99
C ASN A 570 -21.26 -19.24 0.65
N TYR A 571 -21.73 -20.49 0.47
CA TYR A 571 -23.08 -20.76 -0.05
C TYR A 571 -24.18 -20.01 0.70
N ASP A 572 -24.22 -20.11 2.02
CA ASP A 572 -25.29 -19.51 2.83
C ASP A 572 -25.29 -17.98 2.72
N LEU A 573 -24.11 -17.36 2.72
CA LEU A 573 -23.97 -15.90 2.53
C LEU A 573 -24.39 -15.46 1.12
N VAL A 574 -24.05 -16.25 0.09
CA VAL A 574 -24.43 -15.96 -1.30
C VAL A 574 -25.94 -16.12 -1.47
N TYR A 575 -26.55 -17.18 -0.93
CA TYR A 575 -27.99 -17.40 -0.94
C TYR A 575 -28.73 -16.25 -0.29
N GLU A 576 -28.33 -15.87 0.94
CA GLU A 576 -28.92 -14.76 1.67
C GLU A 576 -28.77 -13.43 0.91
N ALA A 577 -27.59 -13.18 0.34
CA ALA A 577 -27.34 -11.98 -0.45
C ALA A 577 -28.26 -11.88 -1.68
N LEU A 578 -28.44 -12.98 -2.41
CA LEU A 578 -29.32 -13.05 -3.58
C LEU A 578 -30.79 -12.83 -3.21
N VAL A 579 -31.24 -13.43 -2.10
CA VAL A 579 -32.60 -13.22 -1.58
C VAL A 579 -32.83 -11.77 -1.20
N LYS A 580 -31.88 -11.17 -0.43
CA LYS A 580 -31.95 -9.76 -0.01
C LYS A 580 -31.88 -8.78 -1.19
N ALA A 581 -31.13 -9.11 -2.22
CA ALA A 581 -31.02 -8.31 -3.43
C ALA A 581 -32.22 -8.50 -4.39
N GLY A 582 -33.19 -9.39 -4.06
CA GLY A 582 -34.30 -9.72 -4.93
C GLY A 582 -33.92 -10.51 -6.19
N ARG A 583 -32.77 -11.19 -6.19
CA ARG A 583 -32.18 -11.89 -7.34
C ARG A 583 -32.24 -13.41 -7.17
N THR A 584 -33.37 -13.92 -6.74
CA THR A 584 -33.63 -15.38 -6.63
C THR A 584 -33.58 -16.10 -7.99
N ASP A 585 -33.71 -15.35 -9.10
CA ASP A 585 -33.53 -15.83 -10.47
C ASP A 585 -32.11 -16.36 -10.73
N LEU A 586 -31.13 -16.02 -9.88
CA LEU A 586 -29.74 -16.51 -9.94
C LEU A 586 -29.49 -17.76 -9.09
N ILE A 587 -30.55 -18.31 -8.47
CA ILE A 587 -30.53 -19.58 -7.73
C ILE A 587 -31.25 -20.63 -8.56
N GLY A 588 -30.51 -21.57 -9.13
CA GLY A 588 -31.12 -22.56 -10.04
C GLY A 588 -30.08 -23.43 -10.75
N PHE A 589 -30.51 -24.10 -11.80
CA PHE A 589 -29.67 -25.01 -12.59
C PHE A 589 -29.22 -24.44 -13.92
N ASP A 590 -29.76 -23.30 -14.32
CA ASP A 590 -29.41 -22.64 -15.57
C ASP A 590 -27.99 -22.07 -15.55
N LYS A 591 -27.41 -21.87 -16.75
CA LYS A 591 -26.09 -21.28 -16.90
C LYS A 591 -25.98 -19.85 -16.32
N LYS A 592 -27.11 -19.12 -16.27
CA LYS A 592 -27.16 -17.78 -15.68
C LYS A 592 -27.10 -17.78 -14.15
N CYS A 593 -27.39 -18.93 -13.49
CA CYS A 593 -27.42 -19.01 -12.04
C CYS A 593 -26.01 -19.01 -11.44
N LEU A 594 -25.87 -18.37 -10.27
CA LEU A 594 -24.64 -18.31 -9.50
C LEU A 594 -24.47 -19.54 -8.62
N ILE A 595 -25.55 -19.99 -8.00
CA ILE A 595 -25.57 -21.15 -7.09
C ILE A 595 -26.76 -22.06 -7.42
N ARG A 596 -26.62 -23.34 -7.05
CA ARG A 596 -27.69 -24.34 -7.14
C ARG A 596 -28.45 -24.39 -5.82
N PRO A 597 -29.80 -24.64 -5.83
CA PRO A 597 -30.55 -24.84 -4.59
C PRO A 597 -30.09 -26.13 -3.89
N ARG A 598 -30.10 -26.15 -2.56
CA ARG A 598 -29.82 -27.36 -1.77
C ARG A 598 -31.00 -28.36 -1.85
N GLN A 599 -30.72 -29.64 -1.78
CA GLN A 599 -31.77 -30.68 -1.69
C GLN A 599 -32.62 -30.43 -0.43
N GLY A 600 -33.90 -30.15 -0.62
CA GLY A 600 -34.86 -29.82 0.46
C GLY A 600 -35.52 -28.45 0.35
N GLU A 601 -34.92 -27.48 -0.34
CA GLU A 601 -35.52 -26.14 -0.52
C GLU A 601 -36.56 -26.07 -1.63
N TYR A 602 -36.73 -27.15 -2.43
CA TYR A 602 -37.65 -27.24 -3.56
C TYR A 602 -39.13 -27.39 -3.18
N LYS A 603 -39.49 -27.54 -1.89
CA LYS A 603 -40.88 -27.81 -1.47
C LYS A 603 -41.80 -26.60 -1.33
N ASN A 604 -41.29 -25.37 -1.45
CA ASN A 604 -42.11 -24.18 -1.11
C ASN A 604 -42.32 -23.13 -2.21
N HIS A 605 -42.03 -23.43 -3.48
CA HIS A 605 -42.46 -22.55 -4.57
C HIS A 605 -43.33 -23.36 -5.54
N GLY A 606 -44.66 -23.14 -5.38
CA GLY A 606 -45.72 -23.81 -6.07
C GLY A 606 -45.60 -23.80 -7.59
N GLU A 607 -46.03 -24.92 -8.09
CA GLU A 607 -46.61 -25.22 -9.39
C GLU A 607 -46.74 -24.06 -10.39
N ARG A 608 -45.85 -24.03 -11.38
CA ARG A 608 -46.18 -23.66 -12.74
C ARG A 608 -45.42 -24.56 -13.72
N ASN A 609 -46.24 -25.47 -14.30
CA ASN A 609 -46.07 -26.21 -15.55
C ASN A 609 -44.70 -26.20 -16.22
N MET A 610 -44.03 -27.37 -16.22
CA MET A 610 -43.27 -27.82 -17.36
C MET A 610 -43.47 -29.32 -17.56
N HIS A 611 -44.20 -29.64 -18.61
CA HIS A 611 -44.14 -30.94 -19.25
C HIS A 611 -42.73 -31.14 -19.79
N TYR A 612 -42.08 -32.16 -19.32
CA TYR A 612 -40.86 -32.67 -19.90
C TYR A 612 -41.12 -34.01 -20.55
N ASP A 613 -40.97 -34.05 -21.86
CA ASP A 613 -41.02 -35.28 -22.66
C ASP A 613 -39.80 -36.14 -22.30
N GLU A 614 -40.07 -37.29 -21.69
CA GLU A 614 -39.12 -38.41 -21.62
C GLU A 614 -39.16 -39.11 -22.96
N LYS A 615 -38.04 -39.08 -23.71
CA LYS A 615 -37.55 -40.21 -24.49
C LYS A 615 -36.22 -39.91 -25.17
N LYS A 616 -35.32 -40.84 -24.89
CA LYS A 616 -34.16 -41.36 -25.69
C LYS A 616 -32.76 -41.02 -25.25
N GLY A 617 -32.06 -42.12 -24.93
CA GLY A 617 -30.73 -42.41 -25.40
C GLY A 617 -29.62 -42.36 -24.36
N ARG A 618 -29.41 -43.46 -23.62
CA ARG A 618 -28.13 -43.77 -22.97
C ARG A 618 -27.06 -43.92 -24.04
N THR A 619 -25.96 -43.18 -23.90
CA THR A 619 -24.61 -43.61 -24.29
C THR A 619 -23.63 -43.16 -23.26
N ASP A 620 -22.96 -44.13 -22.65
CA ASP A 620 -21.88 -43.97 -21.70
C ASP A 620 -20.66 -43.34 -22.38
N GLN A 621 -20.26 -42.16 -21.93
CA GLN A 621 -18.90 -41.67 -22.08
C GLN A 621 -18.47 -41.00 -20.79
N LYS A 622 -17.44 -41.60 -20.15
CA LYS A 622 -16.78 -41.07 -18.96
C LYS A 622 -16.14 -39.70 -19.27
N PRO A 623 -16.37 -38.66 -18.46
CA PRO A 623 -15.70 -37.38 -18.67
C PRO A 623 -14.23 -37.46 -18.23
N ALA A 624 -13.37 -37.03 -19.13
CA ALA A 624 -11.92 -36.88 -18.89
C ALA A 624 -11.68 -35.86 -17.74
N LYS A 625 -10.85 -36.23 -16.80
CA LYS A 625 -10.40 -35.43 -15.68
C LYS A 625 -9.66 -34.19 -16.20
N LYS A 626 -10.26 -33.02 -16.06
CA LYS A 626 -9.59 -31.69 -16.22
C LYS A 626 -8.56 -31.55 -15.11
N LYS A 627 -7.29 -31.50 -15.48
CA LYS A 627 -6.18 -31.17 -14.57
C LYS A 627 -6.31 -29.73 -14.13
N THR A 628 -6.53 -29.54 -12.84
CA THR A 628 -6.41 -28.24 -12.19
C THR A 628 -4.93 -27.85 -12.15
N ILE A 629 -4.59 -26.69 -12.72
CA ILE A 629 -3.23 -26.14 -12.64
C ILE A 629 -3.02 -25.66 -11.21
N ARG A 630 -2.25 -26.42 -10.44
CA ARG A 630 -1.77 -26.01 -9.12
C ARG A 630 -0.58 -25.07 -9.28
N ASN A 631 -0.61 -23.97 -8.55
CA ASN A 631 0.52 -23.05 -8.38
C ASN A 631 1.79 -23.80 -7.96
N VAL A 632 2.84 -23.66 -8.77
CA VAL A 632 4.18 -24.14 -8.46
C VAL A 632 4.95 -23.06 -7.73
N HIS A 633 4.67 -22.89 -6.45
CA HIS A 633 5.57 -22.23 -5.50
C HIS A 633 5.20 -22.69 -4.09
N ASN A 634 5.66 -23.88 -3.75
CA ASN A 634 6.04 -24.33 -2.41
C ASN A 634 6.38 -25.82 -2.46
N LYS A 635 7.60 -26.11 -2.83
CA LYS A 635 8.27 -27.37 -2.47
C LYS A 635 9.78 -27.19 -2.63
N LYS A 636 10.44 -26.97 -1.53
CA LYS A 636 11.76 -27.54 -1.23
C LYS A 636 12.08 -27.31 0.22
N ALA A 637 11.80 -28.31 1.03
CA ALA A 637 12.62 -28.74 2.17
C ALA A 637 12.00 -30.04 2.71
N SER A 638 12.47 -31.15 2.23
CA SER A 638 12.51 -32.41 2.97
C SER A 638 13.55 -33.32 2.30
N GLY A 639 14.74 -33.30 2.87
CA GLY A 639 15.79 -34.23 2.56
C GLY A 639 15.77 -35.38 3.55
N THR A 640 16.00 -36.53 3.01
CA THR A 640 16.62 -37.73 3.57
C THR A 640 15.95 -38.46 4.73
N ASN A 641 15.31 -39.52 4.34
CA ASN A 641 15.10 -40.73 5.13
C ASN A 641 16.42 -41.39 5.50
N MET A 642 16.57 -41.85 6.73
CA MET A 642 17.27 -43.09 7.08
C MET A 642 16.52 -43.83 8.17
N ASN A 643 16.09 -45.05 7.80
CA ASN A 643 15.56 -46.09 8.65
C ASN A 643 16.56 -46.49 9.75
N LYS A 644 16.08 -46.79 10.96
CA LYS A 644 16.20 -48.14 11.58
C LYS A 644 15.45 -48.21 12.91
N SER A 645 14.61 -49.21 12.93
CA SER A 645 14.08 -50.08 14.01
C SER A 645 14.70 -50.01 15.41
N ALA A 646 13.89 -49.97 16.46
CA ALA A 646 13.59 -51.09 17.36
C ALA A 646 12.91 -50.64 18.67
N LYS A 647 11.77 -51.28 18.98
CA LYS A 647 11.23 -51.80 20.25
C LYS A 647 11.85 -51.34 21.58
N ASN A 648 11.09 -50.83 22.51
CA ASN A 648 10.40 -51.52 23.62
C ASN A 648 9.91 -50.55 24.75
N ARG A 649 8.66 -50.72 25.11
CA ARG A 649 8.01 -50.90 26.42
C ARG A 649 8.43 -50.06 27.66
N ALA A 650 7.35 -49.57 28.26
CA ALA A 650 6.97 -49.57 29.68
C ALA A 650 7.37 -48.27 30.43
N ASP A 651 6.45 -47.61 30.99
CA ASP A 651 5.50 -47.71 32.08
C ASP A 651 5.75 -46.64 33.17
N HIS A 652 4.64 -46.08 33.68
CA HIS A 652 4.43 -45.42 34.96
C HIS A 652 5.16 -44.11 35.31
N SER A 653 4.55 -43.00 35.55
CA SER A 653 3.68 -42.63 36.68
C SER A 653 3.57 -41.13 36.80
N ASN A 654 2.38 -40.66 36.93
CA ASN A 654 2.05 -39.35 37.50
C ASN A 654 2.29 -39.37 39.02
N PRO A 655 2.74 -38.32 39.67
CA PRO A 655 1.74 -37.59 40.45
C PRO A 655 1.95 -36.07 40.72
N GLN A 656 0.82 -35.42 40.88
CA GLN A 656 0.44 -34.47 41.92
C GLN A 656 0.96 -33.02 41.93
N ARG A 657 -0.03 -32.15 41.89
CA ARG A 657 -0.04 -30.78 42.42
C ARG A 657 0.24 -30.73 43.95
N PRO A 658 0.72 -29.58 44.45
CA PRO A 658 -0.04 -28.88 45.49
C PRO A 658 -0.15 -27.36 45.28
N VAL A 659 -1.34 -26.79 45.36
CA VAL A 659 -2.04 -26.11 46.49
C VAL A 659 -1.34 -24.84 47.04
N ARG A 660 -2.08 -23.75 46.88
CA ARG A 660 -1.97 -22.38 47.42
C ARG A 660 -1.48 -22.30 48.86
N LYS A 661 -0.76 -21.19 49.18
CA LYS A 661 -1.08 -20.35 50.35
C LYS A 661 -0.68 -18.87 50.11
N LYS A 662 -1.58 -18.01 50.58
CA LYS A 662 -1.48 -16.55 50.71
C LYS A 662 -0.40 -16.14 51.71
N LYS A 663 0.32 -15.07 51.40
CA LYS A 663 0.41 -13.88 52.26
C LYS A 663 0.75 -12.68 51.34
#